data_875ac68059c306c129ffe77ccee596fa
#
_entry.id   875ac68059c306c129ffe77ccee596fa
#
_cell.length_a   1.000
_cell.length_b   1.000
_cell.length_c   1.000
_cell.angle_alpha   90.00
_cell.angle_beta   90.00
_cell.angle_gamma   90.00
#
_symmetry.space_group_name_H-M   'P 1'
#
loop_
_entity.id
_entity.type
_entity.pdbx_description
1 polymer ?
#
loop_
_entity_poly.entity_id
_entity_poly.type
_entity_poly.pdbx_seq_one_letter_code
_entity_poly.pdbx_strand_id
1 'polypeptide(L)'
;MKKSIVGILAHVDAGKTTLAESLLCACGVIERAGRVDHGDAFLDNGDMERKRGITIFSKQARIRWKDVDITLLDTPGHVDFSAEMERTLQVLDAAVLVIDGSDGVQGDVHTLWRLLKRYEVPVFLFVNKMDQPGTDPEKVLTELQKKLDSNITSVGKLLQPGDNEGERETELEHAAMCSEALMEEYLETGELSAENISDTVAERKLFSCFFGSALKQWGITELLDGLNAYLPQPEYPEEFGARVYKIGRDNAGIRLSYLKVTGGSLRVKMPVGNSRSGAGEEIWEEKCDQLRLYNGGSYEAVDTVKAGEVCAVTGLTKTFAGQGLGYESENSTPILEPVLTYRLLLPPEVDPVVALGKLRQLEEEEPQLHVLWQEENREIHMQVMGQVQMEILKNILWERFGLEVEFDAGSIVYKETLAEPVEGIGHFEPLRHYAEVHLLLEPGERGSGLQFASLCSEDMLDRNWQRLILTHLEEKRHVGVLTGSELTDLRILLIAGKAHTKHTEGGDFRQATYRAVRQGMRSGKSILLEPWFSFRLEVPTENLGRAMSDITRMNGSFEAPETEGNNSVLTGSVPVASMGDYGKEVASYTKGHGRLSCTLKGYEPCHNPEEVMAEIGYDPEADVVNPTGSVFCAHGAGFQVSWDQVPEYAHVESNWKPEKEGTKDADGISDAGLQAVNRQQGAIRQTGGGVERIISQEEIEEIFRQTYGKKAEDPHRFRRYHTSSGNRGSYTGSLAGSAGDTGMRKVVPQEKPEEYLLVDGYNIIFAWPELRELAKINLDSARDKLMDILCNYQGYQGCRLILVYDAYKVKDNPGSTMKYHNIEVVYTKEAETADQYIERTTHQLGAKPQKYRVTVATSDALEQMIIWGNGATRMSALGLKAAVEAAGAEYFK
;
A
#
# COMPACT_ATOMS: atom_id res chain seq x y z
N MET A 1 1.82 -28.51 -25.95
CA MET A 1 0.50 -28.05 -25.51
C MET A 1 0.72 -26.71 -24.82
N LYS A 2 0.14 -25.70 -25.37
CA LYS A 2 0.27 -24.31 -24.88
C LYS A 2 -0.47 -24.17 -23.55
N LYS A 3 0.10 -23.45 -22.58
CA LYS A 3 -0.55 -23.14 -21.29
C LYS A 3 -0.69 -21.64 -21.15
N SER A 4 -1.85 -21.18 -20.70
CA SER A 4 -2.08 -19.75 -20.50
C SER A 4 -3.12 -19.50 -19.42
N ILE A 5 -3.01 -18.37 -18.74
CA ILE A 5 -3.91 -17.90 -17.71
C ILE A 5 -4.77 -16.78 -18.31
N VAL A 6 -6.07 -17.02 -18.39
CA VAL A 6 -7.01 -16.07 -18.99
C VAL A 6 -8.00 -15.59 -17.95
N GLY A 7 -8.07 -14.28 -17.73
CA GLY A 7 -9.05 -13.64 -16.84
C GLY A 7 -10.33 -13.28 -17.56
N ILE A 8 -11.49 -13.49 -16.93
CA ILE A 8 -12.76 -12.96 -17.43
C ILE A 8 -13.11 -11.72 -16.63
N LEU A 9 -13.25 -10.59 -17.31
CA LEU A 9 -13.59 -9.29 -16.75
C LEU A 9 -14.86 -8.76 -17.39
N ALA A 10 -15.68 -8.09 -16.61
CA ALA A 10 -16.93 -7.51 -17.09
C ALA A 10 -17.45 -6.45 -16.15
N HIS A 11 -18.27 -5.56 -16.69
CA HIS A 11 -19.22 -4.79 -15.87
C HIS A 11 -20.24 -5.72 -15.22
N VAL A 12 -20.82 -5.29 -14.11
CA VAL A 12 -21.91 -5.99 -13.42
C VAL A 12 -23.04 -6.30 -14.43
N ASP A 13 -23.61 -7.49 -14.34
CA ASP A 13 -24.69 -7.98 -15.21
C ASP A 13 -24.38 -8.16 -16.70
N ALA A 14 -23.15 -7.91 -17.17
CA ALA A 14 -22.76 -8.18 -18.55
C ALA A 14 -22.74 -9.68 -18.91
N GLY A 15 -22.89 -10.58 -17.93
CA GLY A 15 -22.97 -12.02 -18.09
C GLY A 15 -21.65 -12.74 -18.00
N LYS A 16 -20.72 -12.23 -17.19
CA LYS A 16 -19.39 -12.79 -16.93
C LYS A 16 -19.44 -14.25 -16.48
N THR A 17 -20.15 -14.55 -15.38
CA THR A 17 -20.28 -15.92 -14.85
C THR A 17 -21.01 -16.85 -15.82
N THR A 18 -22.00 -16.32 -16.56
CA THR A 18 -22.70 -17.09 -17.60
C THR A 18 -21.75 -17.48 -18.74
N LEU A 19 -20.83 -16.58 -19.14
CA LEU A 19 -19.80 -16.88 -20.13
C LEU A 19 -18.82 -17.93 -19.60
N ALA A 20 -18.34 -17.80 -18.36
CA ALA A 20 -17.45 -18.76 -17.72
C ALA A 20 -18.09 -20.19 -17.70
N GLU A 21 -19.34 -20.28 -17.26
CA GLU A 21 -20.11 -21.55 -17.26
C GLU A 21 -20.27 -22.14 -18.67
N SER A 22 -20.52 -21.29 -19.67
CA SER A 22 -20.65 -21.72 -21.06
C SER A 22 -19.33 -22.25 -21.65
N LEU A 23 -18.20 -21.62 -21.32
CA LEU A 23 -16.87 -22.07 -21.67
C LEU A 23 -16.56 -23.44 -21.04
N LEU A 24 -16.86 -23.60 -19.74
CA LEU A 24 -16.70 -24.85 -19.00
C LEU A 24 -17.54 -26.00 -19.63
N CYS A 25 -18.78 -25.69 -19.99
CA CYS A 25 -19.68 -26.65 -20.64
C CYS A 25 -19.18 -27.03 -22.05
N ALA A 26 -18.77 -26.06 -22.87
CA ALA A 26 -18.25 -26.31 -24.21
C ALA A 26 -16.97 -27.16 -24.20
N CYS A 27 -16.12 -27.00 -23.17
CA CYS A 27 -14.91 -27.79 -22.97
C CYS A 27 -15.16 -29.13 -22.26
N GLY A 28 -16.41 -29.46 -21.90
CA GLY A 28 -16.78 -30.73 -21.25
C GLY A 28 -16.32 -30.87 -19.79
N VAL A 29 -15.99 -29.77 -19.12
CA VAL A 29 -15.64 -29.77 -17.69
C VAL A 29 -16.88 -29.96 -16.81
N ILE A 30 -18.00 -29.41 -17.26
CA ILE A 30 -19.32 -29.57 -16.67
C ILE A 30 -20.31 -30.10 -17.72
N GLU A 31 -21.27 -30.95 -17.29
CA GLU A 31 -22.25 -31.53 -18.20
C GLU A 31 -23.28 -30.48 -18.69
N ARG A 32 -23.56 -29.48 -17.87
CA ARG A 32 -24.55 -28.45 -18.10
C ARG A 32 -24.09 -27.11 -17.49
N ALA A 33 -24.21 -26.03 -18.25
CA ALA A 33 -23.93 -24.70 -17.74
C ALA A 33 -24.90 -24.35 -16.58
N GLY A 34 -24.32 -24.01 -15.43
CA GLY A 34 -25.05 -23.50 -14.29
C GLY A 34 -25.64 -22.12 -14.55
N ARG A 35 -26.60 -21.71 -13.71
CA ARG A 35 -27.22 -20.39 -13.79
C ARG A 35 -27.08 -19.66 -12.46
N VAL A 36 -26.62 -18.44 -12.53
CA VAL A 36 -26.50 -17.55 -11.36
C VAL A 36 -27.84 -17.38 -10.65
N ASP A 37 -28.94 -17.19 -11.43
CA ASP A 37 -30.31 -17.03 -10.91
C ASP A 37 -30.79 -18.25 -10.12
N HIS A 38 -30.27 -19.44 -10.43
CA HIS A 38 -30.67 -20.69 -9.77
C HIS A 38 -29.70 -21.09 -8.65
N GLY A 39 -28.56 -20.40 -8.51
CA GLY A 39 -27.53 -20.68 -7.51
C GLY A 39 -26.78 -22.01 -7.73
N ASP A 40 -26.77 -22.53 -8.97
CA ASP A 40 -26.15 -23.78 -9.36
C ASP A 40 -24.88 -23.59 -10.22
N ALA A 41 -24.34 -22.36 -10.31
CA ALA A 41 -23.10 -22.06 -11.01
C ALA A 41 -21.91 -22.79 -10.36
N PHE A 42 -21.06 -23.40 -11.20
CA PHE A 42 -19.91 -24.20 -10.79
C PHE A 42 -18.84 -23.36 -10.07
N LEU A 43 -18.63 -22.13 -10.52
CA LEU A 43 -17.63 -21.21 -9.95
C LEU A 43 -18.16 -20.50 -8.70
N ASP A 44 -19.42 -20.09 -8.63
CA ASP A 44 -19.98 -19.37 -7.48
C ASP A 44 -20.38 -20.34 -6.36
N ASN A 45 -19.38 -20.90 -5.67
CA ASN A 45 -19.56 -21.92 -4.63
C ASN A 45 -19.91 -21.36 -3.24
N GLY A 46 -19.67 -20.07 -3.00
CA GLY A 46 -19.91 -19.42 -1.72
C GLY A 46 -21.42 -19.17 -1.46
N ASP A 47 -21.90 -19.45 -0.26
CA ASP A 47 -23.31 -19.19 0.11
C ASP A 47 -23.68 -17.71 -0.04
N MET A 48 -22.75 -16.79 0.19
CA MET A 48 -22.95 -15.36 0.01
C MET A 48 -23.04 -14.98 -1.47
N GLU A 49 -22.19 -15.57 -2.32
CA GLU A 49 -22.20 -15.35 -3.77
C GLU A 49 -23.51 -15.85 -4.37
N ARG A 50 -23.96 -17.05 -3.97
CA ARG A 50 -25.23 -17.63 -4.40
C ARG A 50 -26.45 -16.81 -3.99
N LYS A 51 -26.46 -16.30 -2.76
CA LYS A 51 -27.59 -15.51 -2.25
C LYS A 51 -27.72 -14.14 -2.96
N ARG A 52 -26.62 -13.58 -3.41
CA ARG A 52 -26.57 -12.24 -4.03
C ARG A 52 -26.47 -12.27 -5.55
N GLY A 53 -26.06 -13.39 -6.13
CA GLY A 53 -25.86 -13.53 -7.57
C GLY A 53 -24.67 -12.72 -8.11
N ILE A 54 -23.66 -12.46 -7.26
CA ILE A 54 -22.43 -11.72 -7.65
C ILE A 54 -21.21 -12.52 -7.24
N THR A 55 -20.17 -12.52 -8.08
CA THR A 55 -18.85 -13.07 -7.75
C THR A 55 -18.12 -12.08 -6.83
N ILE A 56 -17.70 -12.56 -5.66
CA ILE A 56 -17.01 -11.76 -4.64
C ILE A 56 -15.50 -12.01 -4.68
N PHE A 57 -15.11 -13.28 -4.80
CA PHE A 57 -13.72 -13.71 -4.81
C PHE A 57 -13.34 -14.31 -6.15
N SER A 58 -12.11 -14.05 -6.58
CA SER A 58 -11.56 -14.67 -7.79
C SER A 58 -11.50 -16.17 -7.65
N LYS A 59 -12.06 -16.87 -8.63
CA LYS A 59 -12.10 -18.33 -8.71
C LYS A 59 -11.32 -18.80 -9.92
N GLN A 60 -10.80 -20.02 -9.85
CA GLN A 60 -10.10 -20.62 -10.97
C GLN A 60 -10.75 -21.92 -11.43
N ALA A 61 -10.74 -22.13 -12.74
CA ALA A 61 -11.10 -23.39 -13.38
C ALA A 61 -10.14 -23.72 -14.50
N ARG A 62 -9.96 -24.99 -14.76
CA ARG A 62 -9.10 -25.46 -15.87
C ARG A 62 -9.96 -25.97 -17.01
N ILE A 63 -9.72 -25.43 -18.19
CA ILE A 63 -10.37 -25.86 -19.44
C ILE A 63 -9.31 -26.28 -20.47
N ARG A 64 -9.68 -27.22 -21.28
CA ARG A 64 -8.83 -27.67 -22.37
C ARG A 64 -9.58 -27.57 -23.68
N TRP A 65 -9.00 -26.86 -24.64
CA TRP A 65 -9.54 -26.73 -25.98
C TRP A 65 -8.47 -26.93 -27.01
N LYS A 66 -8.64 -27.94 -27.87
CA LYS A 66 -7.66 -28.31 -28.91
C LYS A 66 -6.23 -28.44 -28.35
N ASP A 67 -5.33 -27.52 -28.69
CA ASP A 67 -3.92 -27.53 -28.32
C ASP A 67 -3.57 -26.64 -27.15
N VAL A 68 -4.56 -25.97 -26.54
CA VAL A 68 -4.39 -25.04 -25.41
C VAL A 68 -5.00 -25.58 -24.12
N ASP A 69 -4.23 -25.47 -23.05
CA ASP A 69 -4.69 -25.69 -21.64
C ASP A 69 -4.82 -24.32 -20.98
N ILE A 70 -6.04 -23.88 -20.72
CA ILE A 70 -6.33 -22.55 -20.18
C ILE A 70 -6.70 -22.68 -18.70
N THR A 71 -6.00 -21.94 -17.84
CA THR A 71 -6.46 -21.65 -16.49
C THR A 71 -7.32 -20.40 -16.53
N LEU A 72 -8.63 -20.58 -16.39
CA LEU A 72 -9.61 -19.52 -16.37
C LEU A 72 -9.68 -18.92 -14.98
N LEU A 73 -9.51 -17.60 -14.87
CA LEU A 73 -9.71 -16.85 -13.63
C LEU A 73 -10.98 -15.99 -13.75
N ASP A 74 -12.02 -16.39 -13.05
CA ASP A 74 -13.24 -15.58 -12.93
C ASP A 74 -13.04 -14.52 -11.87
N THR A 75 -13.14 -13.24 -12.24
CA THR A 75 -12.86 -12.10 -11.35
C THR A 75 -14.16 -11.44 -10.87
N PRO A 76 -14.17 -10.76 -9.72
CA PRO A 76 -15.31 -9.96 -9.32
C PRO A 76 -15.66 -8.91 -10.36
N GLY A 77 -16.97 -8.72 -10.63
CA GLY A 77 -17.45 -7.69 -11.55
C GLY A 77 -17.96 -6.42 -10.86
N HIS A 78 -18.11 -6.44 -9.53
CA HIS A 78 -18.63 -5.31 -8.77
C HIS A 78 -17.50 -4.37 -8.33
N VAL A 79 -17.72 -3.07 -8.41
CA VAL A 79 -16.74 -2.01 -8.08
C VAL A 79 -16.16 -2.16 -6.66
N ASP A 80 -16.96 -2.56 -5.69
CA ASP A 80 -16.52 -2.76 -4.30
C ASP A 80 -15.44 -3.85 -4.15
N PHE A 81 -15.27 -4.73 -5.15
CA PHE A 81 -14.26 -5.80 -5.20
C PHE A 81 -13.20 -5.57 -6.28
N SER A 82 -13.12 -4.37 -6.80
CA SER A 82 -12.16 -4.01 -7.85
C SER A 82 -10.70 -4.21 -7.44
N ALA A 83 -10.40 -4.14 -6.16
CA ALA A 83 -9.11 -4.45 -5.59
C ALA A 83 -8.67 -5.91 -5.77
N GLU A 84 -9.57 -6.87 -5.53
CA GLU A 84 -9.34 -8.29 -5.80
C GLU A 84 -9.15 -8.54 -7.29
N MET A 85 -9.95 -7.87 -8.12
CA MET A 85 -9.82 -7.93 -9.56
C MET A 85 -8.45 -7.39 -10.02
N GLU A 86 -8.02 -6.22 -9.53
CA GLU A 86 -6.75 -5.62 -9.90
C GLU A 86 -5.55 -6.51 -9.55
N ARG A 87 -5.56 -7.14 -8.36
CA ARG A 87 -4.52 -8.12 -7.99
C ARG A 87 -4.46 -9.29 -8.95
N THR A 88 -5.61 -9.74 -9.45
CA THR A 88 -5.67 -10.84 -10.41
C THR A 88 -5.06 -10.47 -11.77
N LEU A 89 -5.18 -9.20 -12.22
CA LEU A 89 -4.60 -8.75 -13.50
C LEU A 89 -3.09 -8.99 -13.59
N GLN A 90 -2.37 -8.93 -12.48
CA GLN A 90 -0.91 -9.09 -12.42
C GLN A 90 -0.41 -10.48 -12.83
N VAL A 91 -1.29 -11.47 -12.87
CA VAL A 91 -0.93 -12.86 -13.19
C VAL A 91 -1.56 -13.36 -14.47
N LEU A 92 -2.34 -12.54 -15.17
CA LEU A 92 -2.95 -12.90 -16.44
C LEU A 92 -1.94 -12.91 -17.60
N ASP A 93 -2.11 -13.86 -18.52
CA ASP A 93 -1.44 -13.84 -19.82
C ASP A 93 -2.32 -13.17 -20.88
N ALA A 94 -3.65 -13.20 -20.70
CA ALA A 94 -4.62 -12.48 -21.49
C ALA A 94 -5.92 -12.29 -20.69
N ALA A 95 -6.76 -11.38 -21.14
CA ALA A 95 -8.09 -11.12 -20.58
C ALA A 95 -9.18 -11.23 -21.63
N VAL A 96 -10.33 -11.79 -21.25
CA VAL A 96 -11.57 -11.69 -22.01
C VAL A 96 -12.43 -10.62 -21.36
N LEU A 97 -12.57 -9.46 -22.00
CA LEU A 97 -13.44 -8.38 -21.57
C LEU A 97 -14.83 -8.58 -22.16
N VAL A 98 -15.80 -8.84 -21.30
CA VAL A 98 -17.19 -9.09 -21.66
C VAL A 98 -17.95 -7.77 -21.70
N ILE A 99 -18.55 -7.48 -22.83
CA ILE A 99 -19.36 -6.28 -23.08
C ILE A 99 -20.81 -6.69 -23.24
N ASP A 100 -21.74 -5.94 -22.68
CA ASP A 100 -23.15 -6.11 -22.92
C ASP A 100 -23.53 -5.50 -24.27
N GLY A 101 -24.03 -6.31 -25.19
CA GLY A 101 -24.39 -5.88 -26.55
C GLY A 101 -25.60 -4.93 -26.57
N SER A 102 -26.43 -4.93 -25.52
CA SER A 102 -27.58 -4.01 -25.41
C SER A 102 -27.20 -2.66 -24.81
N ASP A 103 -26.28 -2.64 -23.86
CA ASP A 103 -25.94 -1.44 -23.08
C ASP A 103 -24.63 -0.78 -23.56
N GLY A 104 -23.84 -1.48 -24.39
CA GLY A 104 -22.58 -0.98 -24.95
C GLY A 104 -21.48 -0.74 -23.90
N VAL A 105 -20.66 0.29 -24.11
CA VAL A 105 -19.53 0.63 -23.21
C VAL A 105 -20.02 1.46 -22.05
N GLN A 106 -19.94 0.86 -20.85
CA GLN A 106 -20.33 1.48 -19.58
C GLN A 106 -19.12 2.06 -18.82
N GLY A 107 -19.35 2.84 -17.78
CA GLY A 107 -18.30 3.53 -17.01
C GLY A 107 -17.19 2.60 -16.48
N ASP A 108 -17.57 1.44 -15.92
CA ASP A 108 -16.62 0.47 -15.38
C ASP A 108 -15.71 -0.14 -16.47
N VAL A 109 -16.24 -0.29 -17.70
CA VAL A 109 -15.47 -0.80 -18.84
C VAL A 109 -14.26 0.10 -19.14
N HIS A 110 -14.42 1.43 -19.04
CA HIS A 110 -13.30 2.36 -19.18
C HIS A 110 -12.24 2.16 -18.10
N THR A 111 -12.64 1.92 -16.86
CA THR A 111 -11.73 1.65 -15.75
C THR A 111 -10.99 0.34 -15.97
N LEU A 112 -11.71 -0.73 -16.34
CA LEU A 112 -11.11 -2.02 -16.70
C LEU A 112 -10.12 -1.88 -17.86
N TRP A 113 -10.49 -1.13 -18.91
CA TRP A 113 -9.63 -0.90 -20.07
C TRP A 113 -8.33 -0.18 -19.71
N ARG A 114 -8.42 0.85 -18.84
CA ARG A 114 -7.26 1.59 -18.33
C ARG A 114 -6.34 0.70 -17.50
N LEU A 115 -6.89 -0.14 -16.62
CA LEU A 115 -6.11 -1.10 -15.84
C LEU A 115 -5.44 -2.15 -16.73
N LEU A 116 -6.18 -2.75 -17.68
CA LEU A 116 -5.63 -3.70 -18.66
C LEU A 116 -4.50 -3.08 -19.50
N LYS A 117 -4.60 -1.77 -19.81
CA LYS A 117 -3.55 -1.04 -20.51
C LYS A 117 -2.32 -0.85 -19.61
N ARG A 118 -2.51 -0.51 -18.34
CA ARG A 118 -1.42 -0.28 -17.38
C ARG A 118 -0.64 -1.56 -17.09
N TYR A 119 -1.34 -2.68 -16.93
CA TYR A 119 -0.71 -3.98 -16.68
C TYR A 119 -0.28 -4.70 -17.96
N GLU A 120 -0.38 -4.01 -19.10
CA GLU A 120 0.00 -4.51 -20.43
C GLU A 120 -0.62 -5.86 -20.79
N VAL A 121 -1.81 -6.17 -20.22
CA VAL A 121 -2.50 -7.45 -20.47
C VAL A 121 -3.13 -7.46 -21.86
N PRO A 122 -2.84 -8.46 -22.73
CA PRO A 122 -3.51 -8.66 -23.99
C PRO A 122 -5.01 -8.88 -23.82
N VAL A 123 -5.86 -8.27 -24.68
CA VAL A 123 -7.32 -8.26 -24.49
C VAL A 123 -8.04 -8.84 -25.67
N PHE A 124 -8.93 -9.79 -25.38
CA PHE A 124 -9.97 -10.27 -26.26
C PHE A 124 -11.31 -9.69 -25.81
N LEU A 125 -12.15 -9.25 -26.72
CA LEU A 125 -13.48 -8.74 -26.39
C LEU A 125 -14.52 -9.80 -26.75
N PHE A 126 -15.51 -9.99 -25.86
CA PHE A 126 -16.69 -10.79 -26.14
C PHE A 126 -17.94 -9.95 -25.93
N VAL A 127 -18.61 -9.56 -27.01
CA VAL A 127 -19.88 -8.86 -26.97
C VAL A 127 -20.99 -9.88 -26.74
N ASN A 128 -21.50 -9.89 -25.51
CA ASN A 128 -22.51 -10.82 -25.05
C ASN A 128 -23.94 -10.30 -25.24
N LYS A 129 -24.93 -11.17 -25.02
CA LYS A 129 -26.36 -10.85 -25.12
C LYS A 129 -26.82 -10.36 -26.50
N MET A 130 -26.13 -10.75 -27.56
CA MET A 130 -26.50 -10.40 -28.95
C MET A 130 -27.81 -11.05 -29.43
N ASP A 131 -28.46 -11.89 -28.59
CA ASP A 131 -29.79 -12.43 -28.81
C ASP A 131 -30.93 -11.48 -28.39
N GLN A 132 -30.60 -10.33 -27.78
CA GLN A 132 -31.61 -9.35 -27.39
C GLN A 132 -32.10 -8.51 -28.58
N PRO A 133 -33.40 -8.11 -28.59
CA PRO A 133 -33.92 -7.28 -29.65
C PRO A 133 -33.25 -5.91 -29.70
N GLY A 134 -32.78 -5.52 -30.90
CA GLY A 134 -32.16 -4.19 -31.13
C GLY A 134 -30.64 -4.16 -31.06
N THR A 135 -29.99 -5.26 -30.71
CA THR A 135 -28.52 -5.39 -30.78
C THR A 135 -28.06 -5.48 -32.24
N ASP A 136 -26.99 -4.75 -32.56
CA ASP A 136 -26.41 -4.68 -33.89
C ASP A 136 -24.87 -4.74 -33.77
N PRO A 137 -24.22 -5.80 -34.28
CA PRO A 137 -22.78 -5.98 -34.14
C PRO A 137 -21.95 -4.81 -34.70
N GLU A 138 -22.36 -4.23 -35.84
CA GLU A 138 -21.60 -3.14 -36.47
C GLU A 138 -21.67 -1.86 -35.65
N LYS A 139 -22.82 -1.55 -35.06
CA LYS A 139 -22.98 -0.38 -34.18
C LYS A 139 -22.16 -0.52 -32.92
N VAL A 140 -22.22 -1.70 -32.26
CA VAL A 140 -21.45 -1.95 -31.06
C VAL A 140 -19.95 -1.90 -31.36
N LEU A 141 -19.49 -2.51 -32.47
CA LEU A 141 -18.09 -2.43 -32.88
C LEU A 141 -17.64 -0.98 -33.08
N THR A 142 -18.43 -0.17 -33.78
CA THR A 142 -18.13 1.25 -33.99
C THR A 142 -18.05 2.02 -32.65
N GLU A 143 -18.93 1.70 -31.71
CA GLU A 143 -18.89 2.29 -30.35
C GLU A 143 -17.62 1.89 -29.61
N LEU A 144 -17.25 0.61 -29.62
CA LEU A 144 -16.02 0.10 -29.01
C LEU A 144 -14.78 0.79 -29.60
N GLN A 145 -14.72 0.91 -30.93
CA GLN A 145 -13.62 1.60 -31.62
C GLN A 145 -13.52 3.07 -31.25
N LYS A 146 -14.65 3.75 -31.09
CA LYS A 146 -14.68 5.18 -30.71
C LYS A 146 -14.36 5.42 -29.24
N LYS A 147 -14.85 4.55 -28.32
CA LYS A 147 -14.78 4.78 -26.89
C LYS A 147 -13.57 4.14 -26.21
N LEU A 148 -13.04 3.02 -26.75
CA LEU A 148 -11.93 2.28 -26.14
C LEU A 148 -10.66 2.37 -27.00
N ASP A 149 -10.65 1.78 -28.18
CA ASP A 149 -9.47 1.78 -29.08
C ASP A 149 -9.86 1.52 -30.52
N SER A 150 -9.30 2.29 -31.46
CA SER A 150 -9.58 2.16 -32.89
C SER A 150 -9.18 0.82 -33.50
N ASN A 151 -8.27 0.10 -32.85
CA ASN A 151 -7.72 -1.18 -33.31
C ASN A 151 -8.54 -2.41 -32.83
N ILE A 152 -9.74 -2.16 -32.30
CA ILE A 152 -10.68 -3.24 -32.01
C ILE A 152 -11.31 -3.70 -33.32
N THR A 153 -11.12 -4.99 -33.66
CA THR A 153 -11.66 -5.54 -34.91
C THR A 153 -12.30 -6.91 -34.71
N SER A 154 -13.35 -7.21 -35.49
CA SER A 154 -13.89 -8.55 -35.54
C SER A 154 -12.89 -9.48 -36.24
N VAL A 155 -12.69 -10.66 -35.68
CA VAL A 155 -11.79 -11.68 -36.25
C VAL A 155 -12.48 -13.05 -36.34
N GLY A 156 -13.76 -13.12 -36.03
CA GLY A 156 -14.49 -14.39 -36.01
C GLY A 156 -14.56 -15.10 -37.36
N LYS A 157 -14.65 -14.36 -38.46
CA LYS A 157 -14.70 -14.91 -39.81
C LYS A 157 -13.34 -15.39 -40.32
N LEU A 158 -12.23 -14.87 -39.77
CA LEU A 158 -10.89 -15.32 -40.11
C LEU A 158 -10.67 -16.79 -39.73
N LEU A 159 -11.39 -17.28 -38.73
CA LEU A 159 -11.27 -18.63 -38.20
C LEU A 159 -12.14 -19.67 -38.94
N GLN A 160 -13.10 -19.22 -39.75
CA GLN A 160 -14.04 -20.09 -40.43
C GLN A 160 -13.71 -20.16 -41.93
N PRO A 161 -13.30 -21.32 -42.50
CA PRO A 161 -13.14 -21.47 -43.92
C PRO A 161 -14.52 -21.53 -44.57
N GLY A 162 -14.82 -20.54 -45.40
CA GLY A 162 -15.65 -20.72 -46.62
C GLY A 162 -17.03 -20.24 -46.56
N ASP A 163 -17.84 -19.44 -46.29
CA ASP A 163 -19.17 -19.12 -46.85
C ASP A 163 -19.44 -17.62 -47.16
N ASN A 164 -18.57 -16.70 -46.67
CA ASN A 164 -18.67 -15.24 -46.90
C ASN A 164 -17.29 -14.65 -47.21
N GLU A 165 -16.76 -14.86 -48.41
CA GLU A 165 -15.44 -14.33 -48.80
C GLU A 165 -15.33 -12.81 -48.62
N GLY A 166 -16.41 -12.03 -48.89
CA GLY A 166 -16.40 -10.58 -48.75
C GLY A 166 -16.32 -10.08 -47.28
N GLU A 167 -16.98 -10.77 -46.35
CA GLU A 167 -16.88 -10.40 -44.92
C GLU A 167 -15.51 -10.79 -44.36
N ARG A 168 -14.95 -11.90 -44.77
CA ARG A 168 -13.59 -12.34 -44.40
C ARG A 168 -12.52 -11.38 -44.93
N GLU A 169 -12.66 -10.92 -46.17
CA GLU A 169 -11.75 -9.94 -46.77
C GLU A 169 -11.77 -8.61 -46.01
N THR A 170 -12.95 -8.14 -45.62
CA THR A 170 -13.12 -6.93 -44.79
C THR A 170 -12.45 -7.08 -43.40
N GLU A 171 -12.61 -8.23 -42.73
CA GLU A 171 -11.93 -8.50 -41.46
C GLU A 171 -10.40 -8.57 -41.63
N LEU A 172 -9.89 -9.17 -42.74
CA LEU A 172 -8.46 -9.20 -43.04
C LEU A 172 -7.89 -7.80 -43.26
N GLU A 173 -8.57 -6.96 -44.05
CA GLU A 173 -8.15 -5.58 -44.28
C GLU A 173 -8.10 -4.78 -42.97
N HIS A 174 -9.15 -4.89 -42.14
CA HIS A 174 -9.18 -4.19 -40.83
C HIS A 174 -8.08 -4.69 -39.89
N ALA A 175 -7.82 -5.98 -39.81
CA ALA A 175 -6.74 -6.54 -39.01
C ALA A 175 -5.36 -6.08 -39.53
N ALA A 176 -5.16 -6.09 -40.87
CA ALA A 176 -3.92 -5.62 -41.48
C ALA A 176 -3.61 -4.15 -41.15
N MET A 177 -4.63 -3.30 -41.04
CA MET A 177 -4.46 -1.87 -40.69
C MET A 177 -3.98 -1.64 -39.29
N CYS A 178 -4.05 -2.62 -38.37
CA CYS A 178 -3.65 -2.48 -36.97
C CYS A 178 -2.12 -2.47 -36.76
N SER A 179 -1.32 -3.01 -37.69
CA SER A 179 0.13 -3.12 -37.58
C SER A 179 0.83 -3.05 -38.92
N GLU A 180 2.00 -2.43 -38.99
CA GLU A 180 2.83 -2.40 -40.22
C GLU A 180 3.20 -3.82 -40.67
N ALA A 181 3.55 -4.70 -39.73
CA ALA A 181 3.91 -6.09 -40.00
C ALA A 181 2.75 -6.89 -40.61
N LEU A 182 1.53 -6.73 -40.10
CA LEU A 182 0.33 -7.35 -40.65
C LEU A 182 -0.02 -6.77 -42.00
N MET A 183 0.19 -5.47 -42.22
CA MET A 183 -0.06 -4.83 -43.52
C MET A 183 0.91 -5.34 -44.57
N GLU A 184 2.20 -5.48 -44.27
CA GLU A 184 3.19 -6.06 -45.19
C GLU A 184 2.84 -7.48 -45.55
N GLU A 185 2.51 -8.34 -44.58
CA GLU A 185 2.11 -9.73 -44.83
C GLU A 185 0.86 -9.80 -45.73
N TYR A 186 -0.16 -8.98 -45.46
CA TYR A 186 -1.39 -8.94 -46.26
C TYR A 186 -1.14 -8.50 -47.69
N LEU A 187 -0.30 -7.48 -47.90
CA LEU A 187 0.05 -7.01 -49.26
C LEU A 187 0.87 -8.02 -50.05
N GLU A 188 1.69 -8.84 -49.38
CA GLU A 188 2.51 -9.85 -50.03
C GLU A 188 1.74 -11.16 -50.33
N THR A 189 0.89 -11.59 -49.38
CA THR A 189 0.30 -12.94 -49.43
C THR A 189 -1.21 -12.94 -49.67
N GLY A 190 -1.91 -11.83 -49.38
CA GLY A 190 -3.37 -11.74 -49.35
C GLY A 190 -4.01 -12.41 -48.12
N GLU A 191 -3.20 -12.91 -47.18
CA GLU A 191 -3.65 -13.62 -45.98
C GLU A 191 -2.84 -13.13 -44.78
N LEU A 192 -3.32 -13.41 -43.55
CA LEU A 192 -2.61 -13.14 -42.31
C LEU A 192 -2.36 -14.43 -41.55
N SER A 193 -1.12 -14.63 -41.08
CA SER A 193 -0.77 -15.78 -40.27
C SER A 193 -1.28 -15.63 -38.83
N ALA A 194 -1.70 -16.74 -38.21
CA ALA A 194 -2.13 -16.73 -36.83
C ALA A 194 -1.01 -16.32 -35.86
N GLU A 195 0.25 -16.56 -36.24
CA GLU A 195 1.43 -16.18 -35.45
C GLU A 195 1.59 -14.66 -35.40
N ASN A 196 1.56 -13.97 -36.55
CA ASN A 196 1.67 -12.51 -36.58
C ASN A 196 0.47 -11.80 -35.95
N ILE A 197 -0.73 -12.37 -36.05
CA ILE A 197 -1.90 -11.88 -35.32
C ILE A 197 -1.68 -12.02 -33.78
N SER A 198 -1.18 -13.19 -33.32
CA SER A 198 -0.88 -13.46 -31.93
C SER A 198 0.15 -12.46 -31.36
N ASP A 199 1.21 -12.18 -32.09
CA ASP A 199 2.25 -11.24 -31.74
C ASP A 199 1.70 -9.80 -31.67
N THR A 200 0.85 -9.41 -32.60
CA THR A 200 0.20 -8.10 -32.64
C THR A 200 -0.80 -7.94 -31.47
N VAL A 201 -1.48 -9.03 -31.08
CA VAL A 201 -2.35 -9.07 -29.89
C VAL A 201 -1.49 -8.95 -28.61
N ALA A 202 -0.33 -9.64 -28.54
CA ALA A 202 0.60 -9.54 -27.43
C ALA A 202 1.12 -8.12 -27.23
N GLU A 203 1.44 -7.41 -28.31
CA GLU A 203 1.85 -6.01 -28.31
C GLU A 203 0.70 -5.02 -28.04
N ARG A 204 -0.54 -5.51 -27.87
CA ARG A 204 -1.74 -4.68 -27.67
C ARG A 204 -1.99 -3.68 -28.81
N LYS A 205 -1.62 -4.05 -30.01
CA LYS A 205 -1.88 -3.28 -31.23
C LYS A 205 -3.13 -3.74 -31.98
N LEU A 206 -3.60 -4.97 -31.72
CA LEU A 206 -4.84 -5.53 -32.23
C LEU A 206 -5.66 -6.11 -31.07
N PHE A 207 -6.96 -5.81 -31.04
CA PHE A 207 -7.90 -6.32 -30.06
C PHE A 207 -8.99 -7.13 -30.75
N SER A 208 -8.92 -8.45 -30.58
CA SER A 208 -9.82 -9.41 -31.23
C SER A 208 -11.21 -9.37 -30.59
N CYS A 209 -12.24 -9.04 -31.37
CA CYS A 209 -13.62 -8.94 -30.94
C CYS A 209 -14.47 -10.09 -31.46
N PHE A 210 -15.26 -10.70 -30.57
CA PHE A 210 -16.20 -11.79 -30.87
C PHE A 210 -17.60 -11.41 -30.41
N PHE A 211 -18.62 -11.90 -31.10
CA PHE A 211 -20.03 -11.63 -30.82
C PHE A 211 -20.77 -12.92 -30.49
N GLY A 212 -21.67 -12.87 -29.52
CA GLY A 212 -22.43 -14.04 -29.14
C GLY A 212 -23.47 -13.84 -28.07
N SER A 213 -24.01 -14.96 -27.60
CA SER A 213 -24.87 -15.03 -26.41
C SER A 213 -24.43 -16.23 -25.55
N ALA A 214 -23.85 -15.93 -24.40
CA ALA A 214 -23.43 -16.94 -23.45
C ALA A 214 -24.62 -17.81 -23.00
N LEU A 215 -25.77 -17.20 -22.75
CA LEU A 215 -26.99 -17.90 -22.32
C LEU A 215 -27.50 -18.88 -23.40
N LYS A 216 -27.34 -18.57 -24.69
CA LYS A 216 -27.74 -19.43 -25.81
C LYS A 216 -26.61 -20.32 -26.33
N GLN A 217 -25.41 -20.24 -25.72
CA GLN A 217 -24.18 -20.94 -26.14
C GLN A 217 -23.79 -20.68 -27.60
N TRP A 218 -24.11 -19.47 -28.11
CA TRP A 218 -23.76 -19.01 -29.44
C TRP A 218 -22.52 -18.11 -29.35
N GLY A 219 -21.58 -18.26 -30.32
CA GLY A 219 -20.33 -17.50 -30.34
C GLY A 219 -19.24 -18.02 -29.36
N ILE A 220 -19.55 -19.06 -28.59
CA ILE A 220 -18.62 -19.61 -27.57
C ILE A 220 -17.50 -20.39 -28.23
N THR A 221 -17.83 -21.19 -29.24
CA THR A 221 -16.84 -21.98 -29.99
C THR A 221 -15.89 -21.08 -30.77
N GLU A 222 -16.41 -20.00 -31.33
CA GLU A 222 -15.64 -19.00 -32.10
C GLU A 222 -14.65 -18.28 -31.14
N LEU A 223 -15.07 -17.93 -29.95
CA LEU A 223 -14.18 -17.35 -28.92
C LEU A 223 -13.09 -18.35 -28.53
N LEU A 224 -13.44 -19.61 -28.25
CA LEU A 224 -12.48 -20.67 -27.91
C LEU A 224 -11.49 -20.95 -29.02
N ASP A 225 -11.95 -20.92 -30.26
CA ASP A 225 -11.09 -21.08 -31.44
C ASP A 225 -10.16 -19.87 -31.62
N GLY A 226 -10.66 -18.67 -31.39
CA GLY A 226 -9.87 -17.44 -31.36
C GLY A 226 -8.80 -17.45 -30.25
N LEU A 227 -9.16 -17.86 -29.06
CA LEU A 227 -8.18 -18.06 -27.98
C LEU A 227 -7.13 -19.11 -28.36
N ASN A 228 -7.53 -20.24 -28.95
CA ASN A 228 -6.57 -21.27 -29.41
C ASN A 228 -5.62 -20.76 -30.49
N ALA A 229 -6.09 -19.92 -31.40
CA ALA A 229 -5.31 -19.41 -32.52
C ALA A 229 -4.41 -18.25 -32.15
N TYR A 230 -4.94 -17.27 -31.41
CA TYR A 230 -4.32 -15.94 -31.25
C TYR A 230 -3.83 -15.65 -29.82
N LEU A 231 -3.96 -16.61 -28.85
CA LEU A 231 -3.49 -16.41 -27.50
C LEU A 231 -1.95 -16.35 -27.47
N PRO A 232 -1.36 -15.26 -26.96
CA PRO A 232 0.09 -15.14 -26.84
C PRO A 232 0.69 -16.23 -25.96
N GLN A 233 1.89 -16.65 -26.29
CA GLN A 233 2.64 -17.64 -25.52
C GLN A 233 3.85 -16.96 -24.88
N PRO A 234 3.80 -16.61 -23.58
CA PRO A 234 4.94 -16.01 -22.91
C PRO A 234 6.09 -17.00 -22.80
N GLU A 235 7.30 -16.50 -23.03
CA GLU A 235 8.53 -17.23 -22.76
C GLU A 235 8.92 -17.05 -21.29
N TYR A 236 9.24 -18.15 -20.62
CA TYR A 236 9.60 -18.14 -19.21
C TYR A 236 11.07 -18.52 -19.03
N PRO A 237 11.84 -17.80 -18.18
CA PRO A 237 13.22 -18.16 -17.87
C PRO A 237 13.32 -19.48 -17.12
N GLU A 238 14.51 -20.10 -17.15
CA GLU A 238 14.78 -21.36 -16.44
C GLU A 238 14.94 -21.15 -14.91
N GLU A 239 15.30 -19.96 -14.50
CA GLU A 239 15.42 -19.58 -13.07
C GLU A 239 14.04 -19.51 -12.43
N PHE A 240 13.94 -19.96 -11.16
CA PHE A 240 12.67 -19.92 -10.44
C PHE A 240 12.24 -18.48 -10.16
N GLY A 241 11.01 -18.20 -10.53
CA GLY A 241 10.29 -16.99 -10.16
C GLY A 241 8.80 -17.27 -9.98
N ALA A 242 8.18 -16.50 -9.11
CA ALA A 242 6.73 -16.56 -8.92
C ALA A 242 6.18 -15.23 -8.43
N ARG A 243 4.91 -14.95 -8.74
CA ARG A 243 4.18 -13.78 -8.27
C ARG A 243 2.97 -14.20 -7.45
N VAL A 244 2.91 -13.72 -6.21
CA VAL A 244 1.79 -13.96 -5.30
C VAL A 244 0.70 -12.91 -5.59
N TYR A 245 -0.50 -13.34 -5.97
CA TYR A 245 -1.59 -12.42 -6.27
C TYR A 245 -2.71 -12.42 -5.22
N LYS A 246 -2.77 -13.46 -4.40
CA LYS A 246 -3.83 -13.61 -3.40
C LYS A 246 -3.34 -14.40 -2.19
N ILE A 247 -3.79 -14.00 -1.01
CA ILE A 247 -3.72 -14.80 0.22
C ILE A 247 -5.13 -15.23 0.57
N GLY A 248 -5.29 -16.46 1.02
CA GLY A 248 -6.58 -16.98 1.47
C GLY A 248 -6.40 -18.05 2.53
N ARG A 249 -7.52 -18.62 2.97
CA ARG A 249 -7.53 -19.72 3.93
C ARG A 249 -8.52 -20.80 3.47
N ASP A 250 -8.17 -22.06 3.69
CA ASP A 250 -9.09 -23.15 3.40
C ASP A 250 -10.12 -23.33 4.55
N ASN A 251 -11.07 -24.24 4.36
CA ASN A 251 -12.13 -24.53 5.35
C ASN A 251 -11.58 -24.99 6.72
N ALA A 252 -10.33 -25.44 6.78
CA ALA A 252 -9.65 -25.81 8.02
C ALA A 252 -8.87 -24.63 8.64
N GLY A 253 -8.92 -23.43 8.01
CA GLY A 253 -8.21 -22.24 8.45
C GLY A 253 -6.73 -22.22 8.05
N ILE A 254 -6.26 -23.17 7.23
CA ILE A 254 -4.87 -23.23 6.76
C ILE A 254 -4.64 -22.08 5.76
N ARG A 255 -3.58 -21.32 5.98
CA ARG A 255 -3.17 -20.23 5.11
C ARG A 255 -2.69 -20.74 3.76
N LEU A 256 -3.16 -20.12 2.70
CA LEU A 256 -2.86 -20.42 1.30
C LEU A 256 -2.28 -19.18 0.62
N SER A 257 -1.13 -19.33 -0.02
CA SER A 257 -0.56 -18.31 -0.90
C SER A 257 -0.83 -18.71 -2.34
N TYR A 258 -1.70 -17.99 -3.02
CA TYR A 258 -1.98 -18.21 -4.44
C TYR A 258 -0.96 -17.46 -5.28
N LEU A 259 -0.28 -18.18 -6.14
CA LEU A 259 0.78 -17.60 -6.97
C LEU A 259 0.79 -18.17 -8.39
N LYS A 260 1.31 -17.38 -9.33
CA LYS A 260 1.71 -17.80 -10.66
C LYS A 260 3.21 -18.08 -10.66
N VAL A 261 3.62 -19.22 -11.18
CA VAL A 261 5.04 -19.51 -11.44
C VAL A 261 5.44 -18.81 -12.75
N THR A 262 6.36 -17.84 -12.66
CA THR A 262 6.82 -17.01 -13.79
C THR A 262 8.16 -17.46 -14.36
N GLY A 263 8.81 -18.45 -13.72
CA GLY A 263 10.03 -19.05 -14.22
C GLY A 263 10.35 -20.39 -13.57
N GLY A 264 11.06 -21.24 -14.26
CA GLY A 264 11.49 -22.54 -13.78
C GLY A 264 10.35 -23.46 -13.34
N SER A 265 10.44 -23.99 -12.12
CA SER A 265 9.41 -24.84 -11.52
C SER A 265 9.43 -24.78 -10.01
N LEU A 266 8.26 -24.85 -9.40
CA LEU A 266 8.07 -24.94 -7.95
C LEU A 266 7.83 -26.39 -7.55
N ARG A 267 8.49 -26.86 -6.49
CA ARG A 267 8.38 -28.25 -5.98
C ARG A 267 8.04 -28.28 -4.50
N VAL A 268 7.37 -29.35 -4.08
CA VAL A 268 7.13 -29.61 -2.66
C VAL A 268 8.45 -29.68 -1.89
N LYS A 269 8.51 -29.03 -0.73
CA LYS A 269 9.70 -28.87 0.12
C LYS A 269 10.82 -28.01 -0.45
N MET A 270 10.61 -27.39 -1.61
CA MET A 270 11.54 -26.41 -2.15
C MET A 270 11.58 -25.17 -1.22
N PRO A 271 12.75 -24.64 -0.88
CA PRO A 271 12.87 -23.35 -0.24
C PRO A 271 12.48 -22.24 -1.21
N VAL A 272 11.66 -21.31 -0.73
CA VAL A 272 11.17 -20.16 -1.48
C VAL A 272 11.33 -18.92 -0.60
N GLY A 273 11.75 -17.83 -1.19
CA GLY A 273 11.96 -16.58 -0.47
C GLY A 273 12.05 -15.37 -1.38
N ASN A 274 12.25 -14.22 -0.75
CA ASN A 274 12.42 -12.92 -1.39
C ASN A 274 13.90 -12.57 -1.60
N SER A 275 14.71 -13.50 -2.09
CA SER A 275 16.18 -13.39 -2.14
C SER A 275 16.72 -12.21 -2.94
N ARG A 276 15.88 -11.48 -3.66
CA ARG A 276 16.22 -10.26 -4.43
C ARG A 276 15.30 -9.09 -4.12
N SER A 277 14.53 -9.15 -3.02
CA SER A 277 13.63 -8.06 -2.62
C SER A 277 14.39 -6.78 -2.33
N GLY A 278 13.71 -5.68 -2.61
CA GLY A 278 14.22 -4.33 -2.51
C GLY A 278 14.71 -3.88 -1.13
N ALA A 279 15.25 -2.68 -1.09
CA ALA A 279 15.85 -2.07 0.10
C ALA A 279 14.90 -2.08 1.30
N GLY A 280 15.32 -2.79 2.36
CA GLY A 280 14.65 -2.75 3.66
C GLY A 280 13.76 -3.95 4.02
N GLU A 281 13.49 -4.89 3.13
CA GLU A 281 12.78 -6.12 3.49
C GLU A 281 13.72 -7.16 4.11
N GLU A 282 13.25 -7.80 5.19
CA GLU A 282 13.97 -8.92 5.79
C GLU A 282 14.03 -10.07 4.77
N ILE A 283 15.26 -10.48 4.38
CA ILE A 283 15.43 -11.66 3.54
C ILE A 283 14.95 -12.87 4.33
N TRP A 284 13.98 -13.57 3.77
CA TRP A 284 13.42 -14.77 4.38
C TRP A 284 13.38 -15.93 3.39
N GLU A 285 13.38 -17.12 3.91
CA GLU A 285 13.26 -18.37 3.18
C GLU A 285 12.35 -19.32 3.96
N GLU A 286 11.31 -19.81 3.31
CA GLU A 286 10.37 -20.79 3.86
C GLU A 286 10.21 -21.97 2.90
N LYS A 287 9.76 -23.11 3.39
CA LYS A 287 9.55 -24.31 2.56
C LYS A 287 8.09 -24.46 2.18
N CYS A 288 7.85 -24.76 0.91
CA CYS A 288 6.54 -25.14 0.42
C CYS A 288 6.13 -26.50 0.99
N ASP A 289 5.04 -26.59 1.73
CA ASP A 289 4.58 -27.85 2.31
C ASP A 289 3.74 -28.67 1.33
N GLN A 290 2.78 -28.06 0.66
CA GLN A 290 1.90 -28.67 -0.33
C GLN A 290 1.59 -27.70 -1.46
N LEU A 291 1.52 -28.22 -2.69
CA LEU A 291 1.10 -27.48 -3.87
C LEU A 291 -0.28 -27.98 -4.29
N ARG A 292 -1.23 -27.08 -4.50
CA ARG A 292 -2.62 -27.37 -4.84
C ARG A 292 -3.01 -26.69 -6.13
N LEU A 293 -3.49 -27.44 -7.10
CA LEU A 293 -4.12 -26.92 -8.31
C LEU A 293 -5.63 -26.96 -8.14
N TYR A 294 -6.24 -25.78 -8.08
CA TYR A 294 -7.69 -25.68 -7.88
C TYR A 294 -8.45 -25.80 -9.20
N ASN A 295 -9.65 -26.39 -9.12
CA ASN A 295 -10.64 -26.41 -10.20
C ASN A 295 -12.03 -26.25 -9.58
N GLY A 296 -12.56 -25.02 -9.61
CA GLY A 296 -13.73 -24.65 -8.82
C GLY A 296 -13.51 -24.83 -7.32
N GLY A 297 -14.40 -25.54 -6.64
CA GLY A 297 -14.31 -25.80 -5.20
C GLY A 297 -13.38 -26.95 -4.79
N SER A 298 -12.82 -27.70 -5.75
CA SER A 298 -11.93 -28.85 -5.51
C SER A 298 -10.50 -28.55 -5.89
N TYR A 299 -9.54 -29.29 -5.32
CA TYR A 299 -8.14 -29.17 -5.70
C TYR A 299 -7.47 -30.53 -5.86
N GLU A 300 -6.43 -30.57 -6.68
CA GLU A 300 -5.49 -31.66 -6.84
C GLU A 300 -4.16 -31.29 -6.19
N ALA A 301 -3.63 -32.17 -5.32
CA ALA A 301 -2.30 -32.00 -4.77
C ALA A 301 -1.26 -32.53 -5.77
N VAL A 302 -0.25 -31.71 -6.06
CA VAL A 302 0.80 -32.04 -7.03
C VAL A 302 2.19 -31.85 -6.41
N ASP A 303 3.18 -32.59 -6.93
CA ASP A 303 4.57 -32.49 -6.44
C ASP A 303 5.34 -31.36 -7.11
N THR A 304 4.93 -30.93 -8.29
CA THR A 304 5.64 -29.91 -9.09
C THR A 304 4.65 -29.09 -9.91
N VAL A 305 4.87 -27.77 -9.92
CA VAL A 305 4.17 -26.79 -10.77
C VAL A 305 5.21 -26.09 -11.66
N LYS A 306 4.90 -25.94 -12.92
CA LYS A 306 5.81 -25.33 -13.94
C LYS A 306 5.45 -23.87 -14.19
N ALA A 307 6.41 -23.13 -14.77
CA ALA A 307 6.16 -21.79 -15.26
C ALA A 307 4.92 -21.72 -16.16
N GLY A 308 4.14 -20.65 -16.04
CA GLY A 308 2.85 -20.46 -16.71
C GLY A 308 1.65 -21.10 -16.01
N GLU A 309 1.81 -21.71 -14.83
CA GLU A 309 0.72 -22.29 -14.05
C GLU A 309 0.46 -21.50 -12.76
N VAL A 310 -0.80 -21.51 -12.33
CA VAL A 310 -1.25 -20.94 -11.04
C VAL A 310 -1.46 -22.08 -10.05
N CYS A 311 -0.99 -21.90 -8.83
CA CYS A 311 -1.22 -22.84 -7.73
C CYS A 311 -1.42 -22.11 -6.39
N ALA A 312 -1.99 -22.83 -5.43
CA ALA A 312 -2.00 -22.42 -4.04
C ALA A 312 -0.97 -23.23 -3.24
N VAL A 313 -0.22 -22.56 -2.41
CA VAL A 313 0.89 -23.12 -1.63
C VAL A 313 0.59 -23.02 -0.15
N THR A 314 0.80 -24.10 0.59
CA THR A 314 0.79 -24.09 2.06
C THR A 314 2.22 -24.05 2.61
N GLY A 315 2.40 -23.59 3.86
CA GLY A 315 3.70 -23.52 4.53
C GLY A 315 4.40 -22.17 4.40
N LEU A 316 3.91 -21.26 3.55
CA LEU A 316 4.43 -19.90 3.43
C LEU A 316 3.65 -18.96 4.35
N THR A 317 4.33 -18.34 5.31
CA THR A 317 3.70 -17.47 6.33
C THR A 317 4.02 -15.99 6.10
N LYS A 318 5.12 -15.68 5.42
CA LYS A 318 5.62 -14.31 5.21
C LYS A 318 5.22 -13.68 3.88
N THR A 319 4.58 -14.45 3.00
CA THR A 319 4.11 -13.93 1.71
C THR A 319 2.95 -12.95 1.85
N PHE A 320 2.83 -12.01 0.92
CA PHE A 320 1.68 -11.10 0.81
C PHE A 320 1.25 -10.95 -0.66
N ALA A 321 0.04 -10.45 -0.88
CA ALA A 321 -0.48 -10.25 -2.24
C ALA A 321 0.29 -9.13 -2.95
N GLY A 322 0.72 -9.37 -4.19
CA GLY A 322 1.58 -8.48 -4.98
C GLY A 322 3.08 -8.77 -4.87
N GLN A 323 3.49 -9.70 -3.99
CA GLN A 323 4.90 -10.01 -3.77
C GLN A 323 5.49 -10.86 -4.90
N GLY A 324 6.70 -10.48 -5.33
CA GLY A 324 7.56 -11.31 -6.18
C GLY A 324 8.44 -12.26 -5.36
N LEU A 325 8.72 -13.44 -5.92
CA LEU A 325 9.53 -14.49 -5.31
C LEU A 325 10.58 -14.99 -6.30
N GLY A 326 11.73 -15.39 -5.81
CA GLY A 326 12.84 -15.86 -6.65
C GLY A 326 13.47 -14.73 -7.46
N TYR A 327 13.51 -14.85 -8.80
CA TYR A 327 14.05 -13.78 -9.64
C TYR A 327 13.10 -12.57 -9.79
N GLU A 328 11.82 -12.73 -9.48
CA GLU A 328 10.86 -11.63 -9.42
C GLU A 328 11.18 -10.72 -8.23
N SER A 329 11.72 -9.55 -8.50
CA SER A 329 12.19 -8.63 -7.45
C SER A 329 11.22 -7.51 -7.13
N GLU A 330 10.28 -7.22 -8.02
CA GLU A 330 9.37 -6.08 -7.88
C GLU A 330 8.07 -6.48 -7.19
N ASN A 331 7.69 -5.70 -6.17
CA ASN A 331 6.37 -5.79 -5.56
C ASN A 331 5.43 -4.84 -6.32
N SER A 332 4.25 -5.31 -6.66
CA SER A 332 3.25 -4.49 -7.31
C SER A 332 2.26 -3.93 -6.30
N THR A 333 2.12 -2.61 -6.30
CA THR A 333 1.11 -1.91 -5.47
C THR A 333 -0.15 -1.63 -6.29
N PRO A 334 -1.35 -1.96 -5.76
CA PRO A 334 -2.60 -1.62 -6.42
C PRO A 334 -2.80 -0.10 -6.53
N ILE A 335 -3.54 0.33 -7.57
CA ILE A 335 -3.92 1.74 -7.77
C ILE A 335 -5.27 2.03 -7.11
N LEU A 336 -6.15 1.03 -7.15
CA LEU A 336 -7.50 1.18 -6.61
C LEU A 336 -7.42 1.10 -5.08
N GLU A 337 -7.54 2.25 -4.44
CA GLU A 337 -7.53 2.38 -2.99
C GLU A 337 -8.93 2.69 -2.46
N PRO A 338 -9.28 2.17 -1.27
CA PRO A 338 -10.51 2.57 -0.60
C PRO A 338 -10.52 4.06 -0.27
N VAL A 339 -11.66 4.69 -0.42
CA VAL A 339 -11.84 6.13 -0.18
C VAL A 339 -12.69 6.43 1.06
N LEU A 340 -13.23 5.40 1.69
CA LEU A 340 -14.07 5.50 2.88
C LEU A 340 -13.42 4.77 4.05
N THR A 341 -13.35 5.44 5.20
CA THR A 341 -12.88 4.84 6.47
C THR A 341 -14.06 4.75 7.42
N TYR A 342 -14.30 3.58 7.98
CA TYR A 342 -15.37 3.34 8.93
C TYR A 342 -14.82 2.88 10.27
N ARG A 343 -15.45 3.34 11.35
CA ARG A 343 -15.20 2.80 12.68
C ARG A 343 -16.02 1.54 12.88
N LEU A 344 -15.37 0.50 13.38
CA LEU A 344 -16.01 -0.77 13.71
C LEU A 344 -16.59 -0.71 15.13
N LEU A 345 -17.89 -0.89 15.24
CA LEU A 345 -18.60 -0.96 16.51
C LEU A 345 -18.67 -2.42 16.95
N LEU A 346 -18.04 -2.72 18.07
CA LEU A 346 -18.02 -4.06 18.67
C LEU A 346 -19.07 -4.18 19.79
N PRO A 347 -19.65 -5.37 19.99
CA PRO A 347 -20.46 -5.63 21.17
C PRO A 347 -19.67 -5.37 22.48
N PRO A 348 -20.33 -4.93 23.57
CA PRO A 348 -19.64 -4.59 24.82
C PRO A 348 -18.86 -5.76 25.46
N GLU A 349 -19.24 -7.00 25.13
CA GLU A 349 -18.63 -8.20 25.68
C GLU A 349 -17.34 -8.60 24.94
N VAL A 350 -17.06 -8.00 23.78
CA VAL A 350 -15.92 -8.33 22.95
C VAL A 350 -14.73 -7.40 23.27
N ASP A 351 -13.59 -7.97 23.63
CA ASP A 351 -12.36 -7.20 23.80
C ASP A 351 -11.86 -6.73 22.42
N PRO A 352 -11.71 -5.40 22.19
CA PRO A 352 -11.21 -4.86 20.93
C PRO A 352 -9.85 -5.41 20.50
N VAL A 353 -8.95 -5.75 21.43
CA VAL A 353 -7.63 -6.31 21.12
C VAL A 353 -7.76 -7.72 20.52
N VAL A 354 -8.71 -8.52 21.03
CA VAL A 354 -9.00 -9.86 20.47
C VAL A 354 -9.62 -9.74 19.08
N ALA A 355 -10.54 -8.78 18.90
CA ALA A 355 -11.13 -8.49 17.59
C ALA A 355 -10.07 -8.02 16.60
N LEU A 356 -9.16 -7.12 17.00
CA LEU A 356 -8.06 -6.65 16.18
C LEU A 356 -7.19 -7.78 15.64
N GLY A 357 -6.89 -8.81 16.46
CA GLY A 357 -6.14 -9.98 16.00
C GLY A 357 -6.85 -10.77 14.89
N LYS A 358 -8.19 -10.83 14.93
CA LYS A 358 -9.00 -11.47 13.88
C LYS A 358 -9.10 -10.61 12.62
N LEU A 359 -9.21 -9.30 12.78
CA LEU A 359 -9.23 -8.34 11.65
C LEU A 359 -7.89 -8.29 10.93
N ARG A 360 -6.77 -8.43 11.63
CA ARG A 360 -5.45 -8.56 11.01
C ARG A 360 -5.32 -9.80 10.13
N GLN A 361 -6.01 -10.90 10.47
CA GLN A 361 -6.07 -12.07 9.58
C GLN A 361 -6.84 -11.78 8.28
N LEU A 362 -7.91 -10.97 8.35
CA LEU A 362 -8.62 -10.52 7.15
C LEU A 362 -7.78 -9.53 6.34
N GLU A 363 -7.05 -8.67 7.00
CA GLU A 363 -6.12 -7.74 6.33
C GLU A 363 -4.99 -8.47 5.58
N GLU A 364 -4.53 -9.64 6.03
CA GLU A 364 -3.62 -10.49 5.24
C GLU A 364 -4.25 -10.95 3.92
N GLU A 365 -5.56 -11.27 3.92
CA GLU A 365 -6.31 -11.68 2.74
C GLU A 365 -6.69 -10.48 1.86
N GLU A 366 -7.07 -9.36 2.50
CA GLU A 366 -7.50 -8.09 1.89
C GLU A 366 -6.68 -6.91 2.44
N PRO A 367 -5.44 -6.70 1.93
CA PRO A 367 -4.53 -5.67 2.49
C PRO A 367 -5.09 -4.25 2.45
N GLN A 368 -6.01 -3.97 1.52
CA GLN A 368 -6.63 -2.65 1.36
C GLN A 368 -7.65 -2.31 2.45
N LEU A 369 -8.00 -3.24 3.33
CA LEU A 369 -8.82 -2.92 4.51
C LEU A 369 -8.13 -1.95 5.46
N HIS A 370 -6.81 -1.81 5.39
CA HIS A 370 -6.01 -0.88 6.19
C HIS A 370 -6.55 -0.74 7.62
N VAL A 371 -6.51 -1.86 8.38
CA VAL A 371 -7.05 -1.89 9.74
C VAL A 371 -6.19 -1.01 10.64
N LEU A 372 -6.74 0.08 11.13
CA LEU A 372 -6.10 1.04 12.02
C LEU A 372 -6.58 0.85 13.45
N TRP A 373 -5.65 0.77 14.39
CA TRP A 373 -5.93 0.74 15.82
C TRP A 373 -5.63 2.09 16.43
N GLN A 374 -6.65 2.75 16.99
CA GLN A 374 -6.49 3.97 17.77
C GLN A 374 -6.45 3.60 19.26
N GLU A 375 -5.25 3.65 19.83
CA GLU A 375 -5.00 3.20 21.20
C GLU A 375 -5.68 4.09 22.25
N GLU A 376 -5.72 5.39 21.99
CA GLU A 376 -6.30 6.39 22.91
C GLU A 376 -7.79 6.16 23.17
N ASN A 377 -8.54 5.87 22.11
CA ASN A 377 -9.99 5.66 22.16
C ASN A 377 -10.36 4.16 22.20
N ARG A 378 -9.39 3.24 22.06
CA ARG A 378 -9.60 1.79 21.87
C ARG A 378 -10.56 1.47 20.74
N GLU A 379 -10.43 2.20 19.63
CA GLU A 379 -11.26 2.08 18.44
C GLU A 379 -10.51 1.38 17.32
N ILE A 380 -11.26 0.61 16.51
CA ILE A 380 -10.76 -0.01 15.30
C ILE A 380 -11.41 0.69 14.12
N HIS A 381 -10.57 1.22 13.24
CA HIS A 381 -11.00 1.80 11.97
C HIS A 381 -10.52 0.93 10.83
N MET A 382 -11.31 0.84 9.75
CA MET A 382 -10.94 0.12 8.56
C MET A 382 -11.44 0.82 7.31
N GLN A 383 -10.69 0.66 6.22
CA GLN A 383 -11.04 1.25 4.94
C GLN A 383 -11.81 0.24 4.09
N VAL A 384 -12.82 0.71 3.37
CA VAL A 384 -13.63 -0.11 2.46
C VAL A 384 -13.93 0.65 1.17
N MET A 385 -14.13 -0.10 0.09
CA MET A 385 -14.45 0.44 -1.23
C MET A 385 -15.90 0.90 -1.33
N GLY A 386 -16.82 0.22 -0.63
CA GLY A 386 -18.24 0.52 -0.73
C GLY A 386 -19.15 -0.24 0.24
N GLN A 387 -20.46 0.00 0.13
CA GLN A 387 -21.45 -0.54 1.06
C GLN A 387 -21.62 -2.07 0.93
N VAL A 388 -21.52 -2.63 -0.27
CA VAL A 388 -21.65 -4.07 -0.48
C VAL A 388 -20.50 -4.82 0.18
N GLN A 389 -19.30 -4.26 0.11
CA GLN A 389 -18.13 -4.82 0.81
C GLN A 389 -18.34 -4.82 2.34
N MET A 390 -18.90 -3.74 2.92
CA MET A 390 -19.22 -3.70 4.36
C MET A 390 -20.17 -4.81 4.81
N GLU A 391 -21.24 -5.03 4.04
CA GLU A 391 -22.22 -6.07 4.37
C GLU A 391 -21.59 -7.48 4.27
N ILE A 392 -20.71 -7.68 3.32
CA ILE A 392 -19.97 -8.95 3.17
C ILE A 392 -18.96 -9.12 4.30
N LEU A 393 -18.25 -8.07 4.70
CA LEU A 393 -17.35 -8.10 5.85
C LEU A 393 -18.07 -8.44 7.16
N LYS A 394 -19.27 -7.86 7.41
CA LYS A 394 -20.11 -8.24 8.55
C LYS A 394 -20.40 -9.74 8.56
N ASN A 395 -20.80 -10.29 7.42
CA ASN A 395 -21.10 -11.71 7.29
C ASN A 395 -19.85 -12.59 7.49
N ILE A 396 -18.71 -12.21 6.91
CA ILE A 396 -17.44 -12.94 7.10
C ILE A 396 -17.01 -12.92 8.57
N LEU A 397 -17.12 -11.77 9.24
CA LEU A 397 -16.77 -11.63 10.65
C LEU A 397 -17.66 -12.49 11.53
N TRP A 398 -18.96 -12.56 11.21
CA TRP A 398 -19.89 -13.43 11.90
C TRP A 398 -19.61 -14.92 11.63
N GLU A 399 -19.53 -15.34 10.36
CA GLU A 399 -19.40 -16.76 9.99
C GLU A 399 -18.06 -17.36 10.42
N ARG A 400 -16.95 -16.63 10.25
CA ARG A 400 -15.62 -17.13 10.58
C ARG A 400 -15.23 -16.97 12.04
N PHE A 401 -15.64 -15.88 12.67
CA PHE A 401 -15.14 -15.51 13.98
C PHE A 401 -16.21 -15.37 15.06
N GLY A 402 -17.50 -15.49 14.69
CA GLY A 402 -18.62 -15.29 15.60
C GLY A 402 -18.69 -13.84 16.14
N LEU A 403 -18.15 -12.87 15.38
CA LEU A 403 -18.16 -11.46 15.73
C LEU A 403 -19.35 -10.76 15.06
N GLU A 404 -20.31 -10.35 15.84
CA GLU A 404 -21.37 -9.46 15.40
C GLU A 404 -20.87 -8.01 15.47
N VAL A 405 -20.79 -7.35 14.32
CA VAL A 405 -20.22 -6.00 14.22
C VAL A 405 -21.15 -5.05 13.48
N GLU A 406 -21.07 -3.79 13.84
CA GLU A 406 -21.67 -2.69 13.10
C GLU A 406 -20.59 -1.71 12.64
N PHE A 407 -20.88 -0.98 11.55
CA PHE A 407 -20.04 0.11 11.10
C PHE A 407 -20.72 1.43 11.40
N ASP A 408 -19.98 2.37 11.94
CA ASP A 408 -20.43 3.74 12.15
C ASP A 408 -20.44 4.53 10.84
N ALA A 409 -20.88 5.77 10.87
CA ALA A 409 -20.81 6.66 9.71
C ALA A 409 -19.36 6.77 9.21
N GLY A 410 -19.18 6.55 7.91
CA GLY A 410 -17.86 6.62 7.29
C GLY A 410 -17.31 8.03 7.22
N SER A 411 -16.00 8.16 7.31
CA SER A 411 -15.27 9.39 7.03
C SER A 411 -14.56 9.29 5.66
N ILE A 412 -14.42 10.44 5.01
CA ILE A 412 -13.71 10.53 3.73
C ILE A 412 -12.20 10.46 3.95
N VAL A 413 -11.51 9.74 3.10
CA VAL A 413 -10.04 9.75 3.04
C VAL A 413 -9.60 10.91 2.17
N TYR A 414 -9.14 11.98 2.78
CA TYR A 414 -8.59 13.12 2.08
C TYR A 414 -7.12 12.89 1.71
N LYS A 415 -6.62 13.61 0.72
CA LYS A 415 -5.20 13.70 0.35
C LYS A 415 -4.79 15.17 0.24
N GLU A 416 -3.48 15.43 0.22
CA GLU A 416 -2.96 16.80 0.07
C GLU A 416 -1.92 16.87 -1.05
N THR A 417 -1.85 18.04 -1.70
CA THR A 417 -0.87 18.36 -2.76
C THR A 417 -0.54 19.85 -2.74
N LEU A 418 0.27 20.31 -3.68
CA LEU A 418 0.62 21.73 -3.86
C LEU A 418 -0.05 22.34 -5.10
N ALA A 419 -0.27 23.67 -5.06
CA ALA A 419 -0.74 24.43 -6.19
C ALA A 419 0.40 24.90 -7.12
N GLU A 420 1.58 25.14 -6.56
CA GLU A 420 2.72 25.75 -7.22
C GLU A 420 4.03 25.17 -6.67
N PRO A 421 5.11 25.20 -7.44
CA PRO A 421 6.42 24.73 -6.98
C PRO A 421 6.92 25.51 -5.77
N VAL A 422 7.53 24.79 -4.81
CA VAL A 422 8.11 25.38 -3.61
C VAL A 422 9.39 24.67 -3.21
N GLU A 423 10.36 25.41 -2.70
CA GLU A 423 11.54 24.84 -2.06
C GLU A 423 11.24 24.50 -0.61
N GLY A 424 11.57 23.27 -0.20
CA GLY A 424 11.53 22.82 1.17
C GLY A 424 12.94 22.63 1.71
N ILE A 425 13.26 23.23 2.84
CA ILE A 425 14.56 23.19 3.49
C ILE A 425 14.46 22.44 4.81
N GLY A 426 15.27 21.41 4.97
CA GLY A 426 15.37 20.66 6.20
C GLY A 426 16.78 20.65 6.73
N HIS A 427 16.95 21.07 7.98
CA HIS A 427 18.23 21.08 8.66
C HIS A 427 18.17 20.29 9.96
N PHE A 428 19.19 19.49 10.23
CA PHE A 428 19.29 18.69 11.44
C PHE A 428 20.71 18.73 11.98
N GLU A 429 20.92 19.52 13.02
CA GLU A 429 22.23 19.76 13.65
C GLU A 429 22.14 19.75 15.19
N PRO A 430 21.73 18.64 15.82
CA PRO A 430 21.98 18.47 17.24
C PRO A 430 23.49 18.22 17.49
N LEU A 431 23.92 18.31 18.74
CA LEU A 431 25.32 18.16 19.08
C LEU A 431 25.98 16.94 18.43
N ARG A 432 27.04 17.14 17.65
CA ARG A 432 27.79 16.13 16.87
C ARG A 432 27.05 15.48 15.69
N HIS A 433 25.96 16.05 15.25
CA HIS A 433 25.23 15.64 14.05
C HIS A 433 25.13 16.81 13.09
N TYR A 434 25.03 16.53 11.79
CA TYR A 434 24.85 17.57 10.78
C TYR A 434 24.28 17.00 9.49
N ALA A 435 23.14 17.50 9.05
CA ALA A 435 22.64 17.28 7.70
C ALA A 435 21.76 18.44 7.26
N GLU A 436 21.90 18.85 6.01
CA GLU A 436 21.00 19.81 5.38
C GLU A 436 20.55 19.31 4.03
N VAL A 437 19.26 19.44 3.74
CA VAL A 437 18.59 18.94 2.53
C VAL A 437 17.68 20.03 1.98
N HIS A 438 17.82 20.32 0.70
CA HIS A 438 16.93 21.20 -0.04
C HIS A 438 16.19 20.39 -1.10
N LEU A 439 14.87 20.42 -1.04
CA LEU A 439 13.98 19.72 -1.94
C LEU A 439 13.14 20.73 -2.72
N LEU A 440 13.02 20.56 -4.01
CA LEU A 440 12.03 21.25 -4.81
C LEU A 440 10.80 20.35 -4.91
N LEU A 441 9.69 20.81 -4.38
CA LEU A 441 8.39 20.14 -4.44
C LEU A 441 7.59 20.78 -5.57
N GLU A 442 7.28 20.02 -6.60
CA GLU A 442 6.52 20.47 -7.78
C GLU A 442 5.19 19.75 -7.83
N PRO A 443 4.07 20.41 -8.16
CA PRO A 443 2.81 19.72 -8.41
C PRO A 443 2.94 18.79 -9.62
N GLY A 444 2.49 17.54 -9.47
CA GLY A 444 2.41 16.53 -10.50
C GLY A 444 1.05 16.48 -11.19
N GLU A 445 0.93 15.63 -12.22
CA GLU A 445 -0.36 15.33 -12.84
C GLU A 445 -1.28 14.59 -11.86
N ARG A 446 -2.59 14.79 -11.98
CA ARG A 446 -3.56 14.10 -11.13
C ARG A 446 -3.49 12.60 -11.31
N GLY A 447 -3.36 11.87 -10.18
CA GLY A 447 -3.19 10.42 -10.14
C GLY A 447 -1.76 9.95 -10.42
N SER A 448 -0.76 10.85 -10.47
CA SER A 448 0.65 10.47 -10.65
C SER A 448 1.33 9.99 -9.38
N GLY A 449 0.71 10.22 -8.20
CA GLY A 449 1.29 9.88 -6.91
C GLY A 449 2.53 10.70 -6.58
N LEU A 450 3.45 10.14 -5.80
CA LEU A 450 4.73 10.76 -5.46
C LEU A 450 5.82 10.26 -6.39
N GLN A 451 6.61 11.19 -6.92
CA GLN A 451 7.76 10.91 -7.78
C GLN A 451 9.01 11.55 -7.18
N PHE A 452 10.11 10.80 -7.16
CA PHE A 452 11.36 11.25 -6.55
C PHE A 452 12.51 11.24 -7.56
N ALA A 453 13.33 12.30 -7.55
CA ALA A 453 14.54 12.35 -8.36
C ALA A 453 15.60 13.28 -7.73
N SER A 454 16.84 13.22 -8.22
CA SER A 454 17.91 14.13 -7.80
C SER A 454 18.38 14.97 -8.98
N LEU A 455 18.47 16.29 -8.78
CA LEU A 455 19.13 17.27 -9.65
C LEU A 455 20.40 17.82 -8.99
N CYS A 456 20.75 17.37 -7.79
CA CYS A 456 21.91 17.82 -7.04
C CYS A 456 23.20 17.34 -7.70
N SER A 457 24.20 18.24 -7.85
CA SER A 457 25.51 17.85 -8.38
C SER A 457 26.30 17.01 -7.38
N GLU A 458 27.12 16.06 -7.86
CA GLU A 458 28.01 15.27 -7.01
C GLU A 458 29.09 16.12 -6.33
N ASP A 459 29.45 17.30 -6.89
CA ASP A 459 30.36 18.25 -6.28
C ASP A 459 29.78 18.91 -5.01
N MET A 460 28.46 19.02 -4.93
CA MET A 460 27.77 19.63 -3.79
C MET A 460 27.47 18.58 -2.70
N LEU A 461 26.97 17.41 -3.09
CA LEU A 461 26.65 16.32 -2.19
C LEU A 461 27.03 14.98 -2.85
N ASP A 462 27.83 14.18 -2.15
CA ASP A 462 28.24 12.85 -2.62
C ASP A 462 27.05 11.98 -3.03
N ARG A 463 27.22 11.20 -4.10
CA ARG A 463 26.17 10.37 -4.70
C ARG A 463 25.53 9.38 -3.72
N ASN A 464 26.29 8.87 -2.75
CA ASN A 464 25.76 7.95 -1.75
C ASN A 464 24.76 8.64 -0.81
N TRP A 465 25.05 9.90 -0.43
CA TRP A 465 24.12 10.70 0.35
C TRP A 465 22.86 11.06 -0.43
N GLN A 466 23.00 11.39 -1.71
CA GLN A 466 21.84 11.65 -2.57
C GLN A 466 20.91 10.45 -2.66
N ARG A 467 21.48 9.27 -2.89
CA ARG A 467 20.72 8.00 -2.91
C ARG A 467 20.02 7.72 -1.59
N LEU A 468 20.71 7.95 -0.48
CA LEU A 468 20.15 7.78 0.86
C LEU A 468 18.95 8.71 1.10
N ILE A 469 19.04 9.97 0.67
CA ILE A 469 17.93 10.92 0.75
C ILE A 469 16.72 10.43 -0.06
N LEU A 470 16.93 9.93 -1.29
CA LEU A 470 15.85 9.35 -2.09
C LEU A 470 15.22 8.15 -1.39
N THR A 471 16.02 7.25 -0.80
CA THR A 471 15.51 6.15 0.02
C THR A 471 14.65 6.64 1.19
N HIS A 472 15.08 7.73 1.86
CA HIS A 472 14.31 8.30 2.96
C HIS A 472 12.99 8.94 2.51
N LEU A 473 12.92 9.44 1.27
CA LEU A 473 11.66 9.89 0.69
C LEU A 473 10.71 8.73 0.39
N GLU A 474 11.23 7.58 -0.05
CA GLU A 474 10.42 6.40 -0.39
C GLU A 474 9.97 5.60 0.84
N GLU A 475 10.77 5.56 1.92
CA GLU A 475 10.50 4.71 3.09
C GLU A 475 9.32 5.16 3.95
N LYS A 476 8.84 6.41 3.79
CA LYS A 476 7.81 7.01 4.64
C LYS A 476 6.62 7.50 3.84
N ARG A 477 5.41 7.25 4.36
CA ARG A 477 4.22 7.97 3.92
C ARG A 477 4.28 9.41 4.42
N HIS A 478 4.45 10.35 3.51
CA HIS A 478 4.49 11.77 3.82
C HIS A 478 3.08 12.31 4.01
N VAL A 479 2.91 13.17 5.01
CA VAL A 479 1.63 13.80 5.32
C VAL A 479 1.68 15.30 5.07
N GLY A 480 0.54 15.87 4.73
CA GLY A 480 0.38 17.29 4.46
C GLY A 480 0.17 18.13 5.73
N VAL A 481 -0.09 19.42 5.56
CA VAL A 481 -0.14 20.43 6.63
C VAL A 481 -1.54 21.01 6.87
N LEU A 482 -2.53 20.65 6.04
CA LEU A 482 -3.90 21.15 6.18
C LEU A 482 -4.73 20.27 7.12
N THR A 483 -4.65 18.95 6.93
CA THR A 483 -5.43 17.95 7.67
C THR A 483 -4.57 16.80 8.18
N GLY A 484 -3.27 16.79 7.85
CA GLY A 484 -2.39 15.66 8.14
C GLY A 484 -2.63 14.46 7.23
N SER A 485 -3.39 14.65 6.15
CA SER A 485 -3.66 13.62 5.15
C SER A 485 -2.44 13.31 4.30
N GLU A 486 -2.42 12.13 3.66
CA GLU A 486 -1.30 11.67 2.85
C GLU A 486 -1.07 12.56 1.62
N LEU A 487 0.20 12.82 1.30
CA LEU A 487 0.58 13.58 0.12
C LEU A 487 0.42 12.75 -1.15
N THR A 488 0.00 13.39 -2.22
CA THR A 488 -0.10 12.79 -3.56
C THR A 488 0.16 13.82 -4.66
N ASP A 489 0.41 13.34 -5.87
CA ASP A 489 0.56 14.16 -7.08
C ASP A 489 1.63 15.25 -6.93
N LEU A 490 2.80 14.83 -6.41
CA LEU A 490 3.97 15.68 -6.24
C LEU A 490 5.21 15.04 -6.84
N ARG A 491 6.01 15.85 -7.48
CA ARG A 491 7.36 15.52 -7.88
C ARG A 491 8.33 16.19 -6.91
N ILE A 492 9.09 15.40 -6.17
CA ILE A 492 10.03 15.86 -5.15
C ILE A 492 11.45 15.66 -5.66
N LEU A 493 12.16 16.76 -5.87
CA LEU A 493 13.49 16.80 -6.47
C LEU A 493 14.53 17.25 -5.44
N LEU A 494 15.57 16.47 -5.21
CA LEU A 494 16.72 16.90 -4.43
C LEU A 494 17.53 17.90 -5.26
N ILE A 495 17.59 19.17 -4.82
CA ILE A 495 18.30 20.25 -5.54
C ILE A 495 19.62 20.63 -4.90
N ALA A 496 19.74 20.52 -3.57
CA ALA A 496 20.95 20.81 -2.85
C ALA A 496 20.99 20.03 -1.52
N GLY A 497 22.17 19.90 -0.95
CA GLY A 497 22.35 19.32 0.38
C GLY A 497 23.79 19.45 0.85
N LYS A 498 24.00 19.28 2.17
CA LYS A 498 25.31 19.39 2.77
C LYS A 498 25.53 18.36 3.87
N ALA A 499 26.67 17.70 3.82
CA ALA A 499 27.16 16.79 4.83
C ALA A 499 28.42 17.35 5.52
N HIS A 500 28.67 16.93 6.73
CA HIS A 500 29.92 17.24 7.44
C HIS A 500 30.75 15.97 7.60
N THR A 501 32.01 15.99 7.17
CA THR A 501 32.88 14.80 7.09
C THR A 501 33.07 13.99 8.38
N LYS A 502 32.79 14.59 9.55
CA LYS A 502 32.96 13.96 10.88
C LYS A 502 31.68 13.84 11.69
N HIS A 503 30.61 14.51 11.28
CA HIS A 503 29.41 14.69 12.09
C HIS A 503 28.13 14.31 11.36
N THR A 504 28.22 13.79 10.13
CA THR A 504 27.05 13.33 9.39
C THR A 504 26.94 11.82 9.48
N GLU A 505 25.82 11.37 9.99
CA GLU A 505 25.37 9.97 9.97
C GLU A 505 24.14 9.85 9.08
N GLY A 506 23.82 8.65 8.62
CA GLY A 506 22.67 8.46 7.73
C GLY A 506 21.32 8.85 8.34
N GLY A 507 21.16 8.64 9.66
CA GLY A 507 19.96 9.07 10.39
C GLY A 507 19.74 10.57 10.40
N ASP A 508 20.79 11.37 10.22
CA ASP A 508 20.70 12.84 10.15
C ASP A 508 20.01 13.28 8.87
N PHE A 509 20.37 12.63 7.75
CA PHE A 509 19.69 12.88 6.47
C PHE A 509 18.23 12.46 6.51
N ARG A 510 17.88 11.37 7.23
CA ARG A 510 16.47 11.01 7.43
C ARG A 510 15.69 12.15 8.08
N GLN A 511 16.23 12.72 9.17
CA GLN A 511 15.58 13.82 9.88
C GLN A 511 15.51 15.09 9.03
N ALA A 512 16.60 15.44 8.33
CA ALA A 512 16.63 16.60 7.47
C ALA A 512 15.65 16.46 6.28
N THR A 513 15.58 15.28 5.66
CA THR A 513 14.68 15.00 4.53
C THR A 513 13.21 15.14 4.91
N TYR A 514 12.80 14.54 6.06
CA TYR A 514 11.41 14.64 6.50
C TYR A 514 11.00 16.07 6.84
N ARG A 515 11.91 16.83 7.44
CA ARG A 515 11.70 18.24 7.74
C ARG A 515 11.64 19.10 6.48
N ALA A 516 12.46 18.80 5.46
CA ALA A 516 12.43 19.49 4.18
C ALA A 516 11.07 19.35 3.49
N VAL A 517 10.50 18.12 3.43
CA VAL A 517 9.16 17.90 2.88
C VAL A 517 8.12 18.71 3.67
N ARG A 518 8.13 18.62 4.99
CA ARG A 518 7.14 19.29 5.83
C ARG A 518 7.24 20.81 5.79
N GLN A 519 8.46 21.34 5.81
CA GLN A 519 8.72 22.75 5.71
C GLN A 519 8.27 23.31 4.33
N GLY A 520 8.55 22.59 3.24
CA GLY A 520 8.10 22.93 1.90
C GLY A 520 6.57 22.95 1.78
N MET A 521 5.90 21.91 2.28
CA MET A 521 4.42 21.86 2.32
C MET A 521 3.83 23.03 3.13
N ARG A 522 4.50 23.45 4.21
CA ARG A 522 4.05 24.54 5.08
C ARG A 522 4.29 25.92 4.46
N SER A 523 5.38 26.06 3.69
CA SER A 523 5.75 27.31 3.01
C SER A 523 4.95 27.53 1.71
N GLY A 524 4.56 26.43 1.04
CA GLY A 524 3.82 26.46 -0.21
C GLY A 524 2.32 26.61 -0.02
N LYS A 525 1.62 26.80 -1.14
CA LYS A 525 0.16 26.79 -1.18
C LYS A 525 -0.35 25.35 -1.30
N SER A 526 -0.62 24.72 -0.16
CA SER A 526 -1.20 23.39 -0.10
C SER A 526 -2.66 23.37 -0.54
N ILE A 527 -3.08 22.28 -1.22
CA ILE A 527 -4.44 22.02 -1.66
C ILE A 527 -4.92 20.73 -1.01
N LEU A 528 -6.11 20.76 -0.43
CA LEU A 528 -6.82 19.60 0.04
C LEU A 528 -7.53 18.94 -1.14
N LEU A 529 -7.37 17.63 -1.27
CA LEU A 529 -8.00 16.80 -2.29
C LEU A 529 -9.00 15.85 -1.64
N GLU A 530 -10.13 15.68 -2.31
CA GLU A 530 -11.16 14.70 -1.96
C GLU A 530 -11.39 13.71 -3.09
N PRO A 531 -11.87 12.50 -2.80
CA PRO A 531 -12.20 11.53 -3.84
C PRO A 531 -13.49 11.94 -4.57
N TRP A 532 -13.52 11.69 -5.87
CA TRP A 532 -14.64 11.94 -6.75
C TRP A 532 -15.09 10.67 -7.45
N PHE A 533 -16.42 10.51 -7.61
CA PHE A 533 -17.01 9.50 -8.46
C PHE A 533 -17.24 10.05 -9.87
N SER A 534 -17.00 9.23 -10.88
CA SER A 534 -17.67 9.31 -12.17
C SER A 534 -18.98 8.56 -12.03
N PHE A 535 -20.11 9.16 -12.41
CA PHE A 535 -21.40 8.53 -12.33
C PHE A 535 -22.08 8.41 -13.70
N ARG A 536 -22.91 7.37 -13.83
CA ARG A 536 -23.90 7.22 -14.89
C ARG A 536 -25.26 7.03 -14.22
N LEU A 537 -26.16 7.97 -14.45
CA LEU A 537 -27.48 7.99 -13.86
C LEU A 537 -28.54 7.89 -14.97
N GLU A 538 -29.28 6.79 -14.96
CA GLU A 538 -30.41 6.54 -15.85
C GLU A 538 -31.71 6.81 -15.11
N VAL A 539 -32.52 7.68 -15.63
CA VAL A 539 -33.84 8.04 -15.05
C VAL A 539 -34.90 8.22 -16.14
N PRO A 540 -36.17 7.96 -15.81
CA PRO A 540 -37.27 8.37 -16.70
C PRO A 540 -37.13 9.86 -17.04
N THR A 541 -37.37 10.23 -18.31
CA THR A 541 -37.18 11.59 -18.81
C THR A 541 -37.95 12.66 -17.99
N GLU A 542 -39.10 12.27 -17.40
CA GLU A 542 -39.87 13.12 -16.49
C GLU A 542 -39.11 13.49 -15.19
N ASN A 543 -38.13 12.66 -14.78
CA ASN A 543 -37.35 12.86 -13.58
C ASN A 543 -35.97 13.53 -13.83
N LEU A 544 -35.60 13.75 -15.09
CA LEU A 544 -34.30 14.30 -15.48
C LEU A 544 -34.00 15.65 -14.81
N GLY A 545 -34.98 16.57 -14.78
CA GLY A 545 -34.78 17.89 -14.18
C GLY A 545 -34.47 17.82 -12.68
N ARG A 546 -35.09 16.86 -11.96
CA ARG A 546 -34.77 16.60 -10.56
C ARG A 546 -33.34 16.03 -10.41
N ALA A 547 -32.97 15.05 -11.20
CA ALA A 547 -31.66 14.46 -11.20
C ALA A 547 -30.54 15.50 -11.42
N MET A 548 -30.70 16.36 -12.43
CA MET A 548 -29.78 17.47 -12.71
C MET A 548 -29.67 18.45 -11.54
N SER A 549 -30.79 18.80 -10.89
CA SER A 549 -30.80 19.67 -9.71
C SER A 549 -30.14 19.05 -8.51
N ASP A 550 -30.33 17.75 -8.28
CA ASP A 550 -29.73 17.02 -7.18
C ASP A 550 -28.20 16.91 -7.37
N ILE A 551 -27.70 16.58 -8.57
CA ILE A 551 -26.28 16.55 -8.88
C ILE A 551 -25.62 17.94 -8.67
N THR A 552 -26.31 19.02 -9.13
CA THR A 552 -25.80 20.39 -8.91
C THR A 552 -25.73 20.72 -7.40
N ARG A 553 -26.74 20.34 -6.62
CA ARG A 553 -26.76 20.53 -5.15
C ARG A 553 -25.63 19.76 -4.45
N MET A 554 -25.24 18.63 -4.99
CA MET A 554 -24.13 17.80 -4.49
C MET A 554 -22.76 18.29 -4.98
N ASN A 555 -22.67 19.48 -5.58
CA ASN A 555 -21.45 20.05 -6.17
C ASN A 555 -20.86 19.20 -7.32
N GLY A 556 -21.67 18.37 -7.95
CA GLY A 556 -21.29 17.59 -9.11
C GLY A 556 -21.36 18.37 -10.41
N SER A 557 -20.70 17.86 -11.43
CA SER A 557 -20.78 18.30 -12.82
C SER A 557 -21.32 17.19 -13.69
N PHE A 558 -22.05 17.55 -14.76
CA PHE A 558 -22.61 16.58 -15.70
C PHE A 558 -22.48 17.06 -17.14
N GLU A 559 -22.45 16.11 -18.05
CA GLU A 559 -22.46 16.32 -19.49
C GLU A 559 -23.89 16.49 -20.01
N ALA A 560 -24.05 16.87 -21.30
CA ALA A 560 -25.35 16.98 -21.90
C ALA A 560 -26.10 15.63 -21.82
N PRO A 561 -27.34 15.59 -21.29
CA PRO A 561 -28.05 14.35 -21.15
C PRO A 561 -28.41 13.72 -22.49
N GLU A 562 -28.19 12.42 -22.59
CA GLU A 562 -28.59 11.61 -23.73
C GLU A 562 -29.98 11.02 -23.48
N THR A 563 -30.88 11.08 -24.48
CA THR A 563 -32.24 10.52 -24.34
C THR A 563 -32.37 9.25 -25.16
N GLU A 564 -32.62 8.14 -24.48
CA GLU A 564 -32.85 6.82 -25.09
C GLU A 564 -34.32 6.40 -24.84
N GLY A 565 -35.21 6.64 -25.83
CA GLY A 565 -36.63 6.33 -25.68
C GLY A 565 -37.32 7.12 -24.57
N ASN A 566 -37.85 6.46 -23.53
CA ASN A 566 -38.48 7.10 -22.38
C ASN A 566 -37.52 7.40 -21.22
N ASN A 567 -36.29 7.00 -21.33
CA ASN A 567 -35.25 7.22 -20.30
C ASN A 567 -34.26 8.27 -20.78
N SER A 568 -33.65 8.97 -19.83
CA SER A 568 -32.56 9.88 -20.06
C SER A 568 -31.37 9.42 -19.25
N VAL A 569 -30.20 9.49 -19.85
CA VAL A 569 -28.91 9.14 -19.23
C VAL A 569 -28.14 10.41 -18.95
N LEU A 570 -27.72 10.58 -17.71
CA LEU A 570 -26.89 11.69 -17.24
C LEU A 570 -25.53 11.13 -16.78
N THR A 571 -24.46 11.57 -17.43
CA THR A 571 -23.07 11.23 -17.06
C THR A 571 -22.36 12.43 -16.47
N GLY A 572 -21.40 12.20 -15.58
CA GLY A 572 -20.69 13.30 -14.96
C GLY A 572 -19.79 12.88 -13.81
N SER A 573 -19.44 13.83 -12.97
CA SER A 573 -18.63 13.58 -11.78
C SER A 573 -19.16 14.34 -10.56
N VAL A 574 -18.94 13.75 -9.36
CA VAL A 574 -19.48 14.27 -8.10
C VAL A 574 -18.56 13.89 -6.93
N PRO A 575 -18.39 14.75 -5.90
CA PRO A 575 -17.65 14.39 -4.69
C PRO A 575 -18.26 13.17 -4.00
N VAL A 576 -17.40 12.25 -3.55
CA VAL A 576 -17.83 11.05 -2.79
C VAL A 576 -18.57 11.44 -1.53
N ALA A 577 -18.11 12.51 -0.84
CA ALA A 577 -18.73 13.04 0.37
C ALA A 577 -20.21 13.42 0.18
N SER A 578 -20.55 13.96 -0.99
CA SER A 578 -21.92 14.45 -1.28
C SER A 578 -22.85 13.36 -1.81
N MET A 579 -22.29 12.25 -2.37
CA MET A 579 -23.09 11.22 -3.05
C MET A 579 -23.86 10.33 -2.07
N GLY A 580 -23.29 9.99 -0.92
CA GLY A 580 -23.93 9.26 0.17
C GLY A 580 -24.88 8.15 -0.26
N ASP A 581 -26.11 8.21 0.22
CA ASP A 581 -27.22 7.28 -0.08
C ASP A 581 -28.05 7.67 -1.32
N TYR A 582 -27.53 8.53 -2.19
CA TYR A 582 -28.30 9.06 -3.33
C TYR A 582 -28.90 7.96 -4.24
N GLY A 583 -28.26 6.80 -4.36
CA GLY A 583 -28.82 5.65 -5.06
C GLY A 583 -30.18 5.20 -4.51
N LYS A 584 -30.39 5.27 -3.18
CA LYS A 584 -31.68 4.98 -2.54
C LYS A 584 -32.72 6.07 -2.84
N GLU A 585 -32.28 7.33 -2.87
CA GLU A 585 -33.17 8.44 -3.26
C GLU A 585 -33.63 8.32 -4.72
N VAL A 586 -32.67 7.97 -5.64
CA VAL A 586 -33.00 7.73 -7.06
C VAL A 586 -34.03 6.61 -7.18
N ALA A 587 -33.83 5.47 -6.56
CA ALA A 587 -34.79 4.37 -6.57
C ALA A 587 -36.16 4.79 -6.03
N SER A 588 -36.18 5.62 -4.98
CA SER A 588 -37.41 6.10 -4.36
C SER A 588 -38.24 7.01 -5.29
N TYR A 589 -37.62 8.08 -5.85
CA TYR A 589 -38.39 9.04 -6.66
C TYR A 589 -38.69 8.54 -8.07
N THR A 590 -37.88 7.59 -8.59
CA THR A 590 -38.15 6.94 -9.88
C THR A 590 -39.02 5.69 -9.75
N LYS A 591 -39.45 5.32 -8.53
CA LYS A 591 -40.24 4.11 -8.23
C LYS A 591 -39.52 2.82 -8.67
N GLY A 592 -38.20 2.79 -8.55
CA GLY A 592 -37.35 1.65 -8.92
C GLY A 592 -36.97 1.60 -10.41
N HIS A 593 -37.35 2.59 -11.23
CA HIS A 593 -36.94 2.63 -12.63
C HIS A 593 -35.61 3.35 -12.88
N GLY A 594 -35.07 4.09 -11.88
CA GLY A 594 -33.79 4.74 -11.99
C GLY A 594 -32.62 3.82 -11.62
N ARG A 595 -31.51 3.95 -12.30
CA ARG A 595 -30.28 3.26 -12.01
C ARG A 595 -29.15 4.26 -11.85
N LEU A 596 -28.35 4.10 -10.80
CA LEU A 596 -27.14 4.88 -10.55
C LEU A 596 -25.95 3.93 -10.51
N SER A 597 -24.97 4.17 -11.34
CA SER A 597 -23.66 3.50 -11.32
C SER A 597 -22.59 4.54 -11.03
N CYS A 598 -21.70 4.24 -10.09
CA CYS A 598 -20.61 5.11 -9.68
C CYS A 598 -19.28 4.35 -9.75
N THR A 599 -18.28 5.00 -10.32
CA THR A 599 -16.89 4.51 -10.35
C THR A 599 -15.96 5.57 -9.79
N LEU A 600 -14.90 5.19 -9.09
CA LEU A 600 -13.94 6.16 -8.60
C LEU A 600 -13.20 6.83 -9.77
N LYS A 601 -13.36 8.14 -9.89
CA LYS A 601 -12.66 8.97 -10.88
C LYS A 601 -11.21 9.23 -10.47
N GLY A 602 -10.97 9.42 -9.17
CA GLY A 602 -9.71 9.83 -8.58
C GLY A 602 -9.89 10.95 -7.57
N TYR A 603 -8.82 11.67 -7.28
CA TYR A 603 -8.82 12.79 -6.33
C TYR A 603 -8.82 14.14 -7.06
N GLU A 604 -9.71 15.02 -6.65
CA GLU A 604 -9.84 16.38 -7.18
C GLU A 604 -9.82 17.39 -6.02
N PRO A 605 -9.62 18.69 -6.28
CA PRO A 605 -9.67 19.69 -5.21
C PRO A 605 -10.97 19.63 -4.42
N CYS A 606 -10.86 19.66 -3.09
CA CYS A 606 -12.00 19.59 -2.19
C CYS A 606 -12.93 20.79 -2.42
N HIS A 607 -14.25 20.53 -2.49
CA HIS A 607 -15.24 21.55 -2.77
C HIS A 607 -15.51 22.50 -1.57
N ASN A 608 -15.24 22.03 -0.33
CA ASN A 608 -15.44 22.80 0.91
C ASN A 608 -14.25 22.68 1.88
N PRO A 609 -13.01 22.98 1.46
CA PRO A 609 -11.82 22.69 2.24
C PRO A 609 -11.79 23.36 3.61
N GLU A 610 -12.36 24.57 3.75
CA GLU A 610 -12.36 25.31 5.02
C GLU A 610 -13.20 24.61 6.11
N GLU A 611 -14.36 24.06 5.73
CA GLU A 611 -15.23 23.29 6.64
C GLU A 611 -14.54 22.01 7.09
N VAL A 612 -13.95 21.28 6.14
CA VAL A 612 -13.24 20.03 6.41
C VAL A 612 -12.03 20.26 7.31
N MET A 613 -11.23 21.29 7.05
CA MET A 613 -10.09 21.64 7.90
C MET A 613 -10.53 22.02 9.32
N ALA A 614 -11.64 22.76 9.45
CA ALA A 614 -12.17 23.13 10.75
C ALA A 614 -12.73 21.93 11.54
N GLU A 615 -13.33 20.97 10.85
CA GLU A 615 -13.86 19.73 11.45
C GLU A 615 -12.74 18.82 11.94
N ILE A 616 -11.68 18.61 11.11
CA ILE A 616 -10.54 17.77 11.47
C ILE A 616 -9.67 18.44 12.54
N GLY A 617 -9.54 19.78 12.51
CA GLY A 617 -8.84 20.55 13.53
C GLY A 617 -7.35 20.21 13.66
N TYR A 618 -6.70 19.78 12.59
CA TYR A 618 -5.29 19.41 12.58
C TYR A 618 -4.39 20.64 12.75
N ASP A 619 -3.47 20.57 13.71
CA ASP A 619 -2.43 21.59 13.93
C ASP A 619 -1.06 21.04 13.52
N PRO A 620 -0.48 21.49 12.39
CA PRO A 620 0.81 20.99 11.91
C PRO A 620 1.99 21.37 12.84
N GLU A 621 1.86 22.38 13.69
CA GLU A 621 2.91 22.78 14.64
C GLU A 621 2.87 21.93 15.91
N ALA A 622 1.71 21.38 16.25
CA ALA A 622 1.54 20.46 17.36
C ALA A 622 1.90 19.01 16.99
N ASP A 623 2.06 18.69 15.70
CA ASP A 623 2.44 17.36 15.21
C ASP A 623 3.93 17.10 15.44
N VAL A 624 4.24 16.52 16.57
CA VAL A 624 5.59 16.17 16.99
C VAL A 624 6.22 14.99 16.23
N VAL A 625 5.41 14.16 15.56
CA VAL A 625 5.88 13.06 14.71
C VAL A 625 6.36 13.58 13.36
N ASN A 626 5.74 14.66 12.87
CA ASN A 626 6.04 15.26 11.56
C ASN A 626 6.31 16.76 11.70
N PRO A 627 7.39 17.17 12.38
CA PRO A 627 7.68 18.56 12.65
C PRO A 627 7.93 19.37 11.37
N THR A 628 7.44 20.59 11.35
CA THR A 628 7.61 21.56 10.26
C THR A 628 8.92 22.35 10.35
N GLY A 629 9.42 22.54 11.56
CA GLY A 629 10.65 23.26 11.83
C GLY A 629 11.92 22.40 11.77
N SER A 630 13.09 23.03 11.87
CA SER A 630 14.41 22.40 11.79
C SER A 630 15.22 22.59 13.07
N VAL A 631 16.28 21.79 13.25
CA VAL A 631 17.16 21.85 14.43
C VAL A 631 18.52 22.37 13.99
N PHE A 632 18.93 23.48 14.56
CA PHE A 632 20.24 24.13 14.37
C PHE A 632 21.07 24.08 15.65
N CYS A 633 22.37 24.32 15.53
CA CYS A 633 23.29 24.34 16.65
C CYS A 633 23.98 25.70 16.79
N ALA A 634 23.94 26.29 17.99
CA ALA A 634 24.73 27.45 18.32
C ALA A 634 25.42 27.24 19.66
N HIS A 635 26.71 27.58 19.75
CA HIS A 635 27.52 27.46 20.98
C HIS A 635 27.49 26.06 21.64
N GLY A 636 27.30 24.99 20.81
CA GLY A 636 27.25 23.63 21.27
C GLY A 636 25.90 23.18 21.85
N ALA A 637 24.84 23.95 21.68
CA ALA A 637 23.48 23.59 22.04
C ALA A 637 22.56 23.59 20.82
N GLY A 638 21.79 22.51 20.64
CA GLY A 638 20.76 22.46 19.62
C GLY A 638 19.56 23.33 19.99
N PHE A 639 18.98 24.01 19.03
CA PHE A 639 17.75 24.80 19.19
C PHE A 639 16.85 24.61 17.97
N GLN A 640 15.54 24.69 18.20
CA GLN A 640 14.55 24.58 17.12
C GLN A 640 14.33 25.93 16.47
N VAL A 641 14.22 25.91 15.14
CA VAL A 641 13.87 27.05 14.28
C VAL A 641 12.55 26.72 13.61
N SER A 642 11.60 27.66 13.69
CA SER A 642 10.28 27.49 13.06
C SER A 642 10.39 27.48 11.53
N TRP A 643 9.44 26.83 10.87
CA TRP A 643 9.43 26.61 9.42
C TRP A 643 9.64 27.87 8.58
N ASP A 644 9.11 29.02 9.02
CA ASP A 644 9.19 30.33 8.37
C ASP A 644 10.58 30.95 8.45
N GLN A 645 11.33 30.62 9.49
CA GLN A 645 12.69 31.14 9.72
C GLN A 645 13.79 30.22 9.18
N VAL A 646 13.49 28.94 8.90
CA VAL A 646 14.49 27.97 8.40
C VAL A 646 15.29 28.50 7.22
N PRO A 647 14.70 29.17 6.20
CA PRO A 647 15.48 29.70 5.07
C PRO A 647 16.54 30.73 5.45
N GLU A 648 16.34 31.50 6.54
CA GLU A 648 17.30 32.50 7.01
C GLU A 648 18.51 31.88 7.73
N TYR A 649 18.33 30.67 8.27
CA TYR A 649 19.36 29.92 9.01
C TYR A 649 20.06 28.88 8.15
N ALA A 650 19.58 28.60 6.94
CA ALA A 650 20.16 27.59 6.06
C ALA A 650 21.64 27.88 5.72
N HIS A 651 22.46 26.82 5.71
CA HIS A 651 23.91 26.90 5.45
C HIS A 651 24.29 26.70 3.98
N VAL A 652 23.32 26.31 3.15
CA VAL A 652 23.45 26.15 1.70
C VAL A 652 22.60 27.20 1.01
N GLU A 653 23.17 27.92 0.06
CA GLU A 653 22.39 28.87 -0.74
C GLU A 653 21.51 28.11 -1.74
N SER A 654 20.24 28.50 -1.82
CA SER A 654 19.32 27.95 -2.79
C SER A 654 19.68 28.41 -4.20
N ASN A 655 19.74 27.44 -5.13
CA ASN A 655 19.88 27.72 -6.55
C ASN A 655 18.53 27.94 -7.26
N TRP A 656 17.42 27.66 -6.57
CA TRP A 656 16.08 27.83 -7.09
C TRP A 656 15.49 29.18 -6.67
N LYS A 657 14.84 29.86 -7.61
CA LYS A 657 14.12 31.12 -7.36
C LYS A 657 12.73 31.02 -7.96
N PRO A 658 11.68 31.34 -7.17
CA PRO A 658 10.33 31.35 -7.72
C PRO A 658 10.23 32.35 -8.86
N GLU A 659 9.59 31.98 -9.95
CA GLU A 659 9.25 32.92 -11.02
C GLU A 659 8.33 34.00 -10.44
N LYS A 660 8.78 35.25 -10.46
CA LYS A 660 7.95 36.39 -10.01
C LYS A 660 6.79 36.58 -10.99
N GLU A 661 5.57 36.48 -10.52
CA GLU A 661 4.40 36.99 -11.24
C GLU A 661 4.61 38.49 -11.55
N GLY A 662 4.71 38.82 -12.83
CA GLY A 662 4.60 40.20 -13.27
C GLY A 662 5.67 40.65 -14.26
N THR A 663 5.52 40.29 -15.52
CA THR A 663 5.51 41.15 -16.69
C THR A 663 5.15 40.31 -17.90
N LYS A 664 3.89 40.33 -18.26
CA LYS A 664 3.49 39.96 -19.62
C LYS A 664 3.84 41.13 -20.50
N ASP A 665 5.08 41.20 -20.94
CA ASP A 665 5.39 41.92 -22.17
C ASP A 665 5.17 40.94 -23.33
N ALA A 666 4.23 41.32 -24.17
CA ALA A 666 3.89 40.66 -25.39
C ALA A 666 5.08 40.73 -26.34
N ASP A 667 5.99 39.78 -26.25
CA ASP A 667 6.82 39.29 -27.37
C ASP A 667 7.55 38.03 -26.91
N GLY A 668 7.25 36.94 -27.63
CA GLY A 668 7.61 35.60 -27.32
C GLY A 668 9.08 35.38 -26.94
N ILE A 669 9.27 34.99 -25.69
CA ILE A 669 10.37 34.13 -25.19
C ILE A 669 9.95 33.70 -23.77
N SER A 670 9.15 32.67 -23.62
CA SER A 670 8.91 32.00 -22.33
C SER A 670 9.28 30.50 -22.33
N ASP A 671 10.07 30.10 -23.32
CA ASP A 671 10.49 28.69 -23.50
C ASP A 671 11.97 28.46 -23.14
N ALA A 672 12.65 29.46 -22.57
CA ALA A 672 14.07 29.39 -22.29
C ALA A 672 14.40 28.63 -20.99
N GLY A 673 13.53 28.60 -19.99
CA GLY A 673 13.72 27.88 -18.73
C GLY A 673 13.51 26.37 -18.94
N LEU A 674 12.39 25.98 -19.55
CA LEU A 674 12.10 24.60 -19.93
C LEU A 674 13.06 24.08 -21.00
N GLN A 675 13.52 24.93 -21.93
CA GLN A 675 14.54 24.55 -22.92
C GLN A 675 15.97 24.46 -22.35
N ALA A 676 16.29 25.13 -21.26
CA ALA A 676 17.57 24.95 -20.58
C ALA A 676 17.60 23.58 -19.85
N VAL A 677 16.53 23.20 -19.19
CA VAL A 677 16.39 21.87 -18.57
C VAL A 677 16.31 20.77 -19.64
N ASN A 678 15.54 20.98 -20.70
CA ASN A 678 15.46 20.04 -21.83
C ASN A 678 16.74 20.07 -22.70
N ARG A 679 17.52 21.16 -22.77
CA ARG A 679 18.84 21.18 -23.42
C ARG A 679 19.90 20.45 -22.61
N GLN A 680 19.85 20.45 -21.30
CA GLN A 680 20.70 19.59 -20.48
C GLN A 680 20.31 18.11 -20.62
N GLN A 681 19.02 17.80 -20.68
CA GLN A 681 18.56 16.43 -21.03
C GLN A 681 18.90 16.04 -22.48
N GLY A 682 18.87 16.99 -23.41
CA GLY A 682 19.26 16.75 -24.82
C GLY A 682 20.77 16.67 -25.03
N ALA A 683 21.58 17.35 -24.23
CA ALA A 683 23.07 17.30 -24.31
C ALA A 683 23.63 16.01 -23.68
N ILE A 684 22.94 15.43 -22.72
CA ILE A 684 23.31 14.11 -22.13
C ILE A 684 22.98 12.95 -23.10
N ARG A 685 22.04 13.15 -24.02
CA ARG A 685 21.72 12.13 -25.06
C ARG A 685 22.74 12.02 -26.19
N GLN A 686 23.71 12.94 -26.33
CA GLN A 686 24.67 12.97 -27.46
C GLN A 686 26.12 12.65 -27.12
N THR A 687 26.46 12.40 -25.87
CA THR A 687 27.84 11.98 -25.52
C THR A 687 27.81 10.71 -24.69
N GLY A 688 27.87 9.57 -25.38
CA GLY A 688 28.36 8.26 -24.91
C GLY A 688 27.60 7.60 -23.77
N GLY A 689 26.75 6.67 -24.09
CA GLY A 689 26.53 5.38 -23.40
C GLY A 689 26.34 5.41 -21.88
N GLY A 690 25.54 6.30 -21.34
CA GLY A 690 25.07 6.24 -19.98
C GLY A 690 23.54 6.25 -20.01
N VAL A 691 22.97 5.06 -19.91
CA VAL A 691 21.56 4.90 -19.61
C VAL A 691 21.31 5.65 -18.29
N GLU A 692 20.35 6.57 -18.24
CA GLU A 692 19.75 7.01 -16.97
C GLU A 692 19.21 5.76 -16.30
N ARG A 693 20.01 5.19 -15.41
CA ARG A 693 19.62 4.06 -14.60
C ARG A 693 18.81 4.66 -13.47
N ILE A 694 17.51 4.42 -13.48
CA ILE A 694 16.70 4.39 -12.28
C ILE A 694 17.51 3.56 -11.29
N ILE A 695 17.83 4.14 -10.13
CA ILE A 695 18.60 3.47 -9.10
C ILE A 695 17.83 2.20 -8.75
N SER A 696 18.44 1.04 -9.01
CA SER A 696 17.76 -0.22 -8.69
C SER A 696 17.68 -0.34 -7.17
N GLN A 697 16.64 -0.99 -6.71
CA GLN A 697 16.40 -1.25 -5.30
C GLN A 697 17.57 -2.01 -4.66
N GLU A 698 18.28 -2.83 -5.44
CA GLU A 698 19.50 -3.54 -5.05
C GLU A 698 20.71 -2.60 -4.77
N GLU A 699 20.84 -1.53 -5.54
CA GLU A 699 21.87 -0.51 -5.31
C GLU A 699 21.56 0.29 -4.04
N ILE A 700 20.28 0.51 -3.74
CA ILE A 700 19.83 1.16 -2.50
C ILE A 700 20.15 0.27 -1.28
N GLU A 701 19.93 -1.05 -1.37
CA GLU A 701 20.28 -2.01 -0.30
C GLU A 701 21.78 -2.10 -0.06
N GLU A 702 22.60 -2.06 -1.13
CA GLU A 702 24.04 -2.08 -1.00
C GLU A 702 24.56 -0.85 -0.23
N ILE A 703 23.98 0.33 -0.50
CA ILE A 703 24.28 1.57 0.22
C ILE A 703 23.79 1.51 1.66
N PHE A 704 22.61 0.97 1.90
CA PHE A 704 22.08 0.74 3.25
C PHE A 704 22.96 -0.21 4.04
N ARG A 705 23.42 -1.28 3.40
CA ARG A 705 24.34 -2.27 3.99
C ARG A 705 25.71 -1.67 4.31
N GLN A 706 26.23 -0.81 3.44
CA GLN A 706 27.51 -0.13 3.64
C GLN A 706 27.44 0.98 4.70
N THR A 707 26.28 1.67 4.80
CA THR A 707 26.13 2.82 5.70
C THR A 707 25.67 2.42 7.10
N TYR A 708 24.85 1.37 7.24
CA TYR A 708 24.19 0.98 8.51
C TYR A 708 24.49 -0.44 8.99
N GLY A 709 25.29 -1.23 8.24
CA GLY A 709 25.61 -2.62 8.61
C GLY A 709 24.36 -3.42 8.97
N LYS A 710 23.77 -4.14 8.01
CA LYS A 710 22.64 -5.08 8.14
C LYS A 710 21.58 -4.74 9.19
N LYS A 711 20.43 -4.28 8.71
CA LYS A 711 19.05 -4.28 9.21
C LYS A 711 18.43 -2.89 9.25
N ALA A 712 17.66 -2.60 8.21
CA ALA A 712 16.50 -1.72 8.35
C ALA A 712 15.31 -2.61 8.74
N GLU A 713 14.62 -2.30 9.81
CA GLU A 713 13.39 -2.97 10.21
C GLU A 713 12.21 -2.41 9.39
N ASP A 714 11.26 -3.30 9.08
CA ASP A 714 10.00 -3.06 8.38
C ASP A 714 9.31 -1.76 8.83
N PRO A 715 9.00 -0.81 7.93
CA PRO A 715 8.29 0.43 8.25
C PRO A 715 6.91 0.21 8.89
N HIS A 716 6.29 -0.94 8.66
CA HIS A 716 5.03 -1.34 9.29
C HIS A 716 5.17 -1.76 10.76
N ARG A 717 6.39 -2.00 11.26
CA ARG A 717 6.64 -2.32 12.67
C ARG A 717 6.76 -1.09 13.56
N PHE A 718 7.09 0.08 13.04
CA PHE A 718 7.27 1.30 13.84
C PHE A 718 5.98 1.84 14.47
N ARG A 719 4.80 1.41 14.01
CA ARG A 719 3.52 1.77 14.64
C ARG A 719 3.12 0.92 15.84
N ARG A 720 3.91 -0.12 16.20
CA ARG A 720 3.53 -1.06 17.28
C ARG A 720 4.06 -0.72 18.67
N TYR A 721 4.87 0.31 18.85
CA TYR A 721 5.53 0.56 20.14
C TYR A 721 5.42 2.01 20.63
N HIS A 722 4.21 2.54 20.69
CA HIS A 722 3.88 3.61 21.62
C HIS A 722 2.88 3.06 22.61
N THR A 723 3.36 2.33 23.61
CA THR A 723 2.60 2.02 24.81
C THR A 723 3.36 2.54 26.00
N SER A 724 2.91 3.67 26.40
CA SER A 724 2.22 3.92 27.67
C SER A 724 2.87 3.28 28.87
N SER A 725 3.51 4.06 29.66
CA SER A 725 3.52 3.88 31.09
C SER A 725 2.52 4.82 31.71
N GLY A 726 1.32 4.34 31.91
CA GLY A 726 0.26 5.06 32.60
C GLY A 726 -0.59 4.10 33.40
N ASN A 727 0.03 3.38 34.34
CA ASN A 727 -0.72 2.54 35.27
C ASN A 727 -1.29 3.43 36.39
N ARG A 728 -2.53 3.88 36.23
CA ARG A 728 -3.34 4.34 37.37
C ARG A 728 -4.29 3.23 37.78
N GLY A 729 -3.89 2.49 38.80
CA GLY A 729 -4.77 1.57 39.48
C GLY A 729 -5.94 2.32 40.07
N SER A 730 -7.13 2.03 39.61
CA SER A 730 -8.40 2.41 40.21
C SER A 730 -8.77 1.38 41.25
N TYR A 731 -8.73 1.76 42.52
CA TYR A 731 -9.46 1.06 43.55
C TYR A 731 -10.84 1.67 43.67
N THR A 732 -11.84 0.95 43.26
CA THR A 732 -13.24 1.20 43.62
C THR A 732 -13.49 0.67 45.01
N GLY A 733 -13.72 1.57 45.93
CA GLY A 733 -14.29 1.28 47.24
C GLY A 733 -15.46 2.20 47.47
N SER A 734 -16.68 1.69 47.33
CA SER A 734 -17.92 2.31 47.75
C SER A 734 -17.92 2.51 49.24
N LEU A 735 -18.41 3.65 49.74
CA LEU A 735 -19.44 3.73 50.73
C LEU A 735 -19.83 5.18 51.08
N ALA A 736 -21.09 5.34 51.29
CA ALA A 736 -21.85 6.53 51.53
C ALA A 736 -21.53 7.26 52.84
N GLY A 737 -21.81 8.55 52.83
CA GLY A 737 -22.40 9.17 54.03
C GLY A 737 -21.77 10.47 54.55
N SER A 738 -22.58 11.47 54.43
CA SER A 738 -22.78 12.65 55.33
C SER A 738 -21.81 13.83 55.30
N ALA A 739 -22.45 14.95 55.18
CA ALA A 739 -22.00 16.32 55.24
C ALA A 739 -21.29 16.71 56.54
N GLY A 740 -20.39 17.67 56.43
CA GLY A 740 -20.04 18.52 57.55
C GLY A 740 -18.58 19.02 57.54
N ASP A 741 -18.53 20.28 57.31
CA ASP A 741 -17.62 21.24 57.95
C ASP A 741 -16.25 21.59 57.34
N THR A 742 -16.15 22.87 57.15
CA THR A 742 -15.04 23.69 56.71
C THR A 742 -13.80 23.57 57.62
N GLY A 743 -12.66 23.32 56.99
CA GLY A 743 -11.36 23.45 57.63
C GLY A 743 -10.22 23.45 56.61
N MET A 744 -9.72 24.66 56.28
CA MET A 744 -8.49 24.83 55.51
C MET A 744 -7.33 24.10 56.19
N ARG A 745 -6.90 22.96 55.63
CA ARG A 745 -5.58 22.38 55.93
C ARG A 745 -4.61 22.73 54.82
N LYS A 746 -3.54 23.42 55.19
CA LYS A 746 -2.35 23.62 54.33
C LYS A 746 -1.87 22.27 53.81
N VAL A 747 -1.89 22.09 52.52
CA VAL A 747 -1.26 20.98 51.85
C VAL A 747 0.24 21.24 51.84
N VAL A 748 1.00 20.43 52.56
CA VAL A 748 2.45 20.33 52.46
C VAL A 748 2.74 19.61 51.16
N PRO A 749 3.62 20.11 50.25
CA PRO A 749 3.98 19.39 49.03
C PRO A 749 4.68 18.08 49.41
N GLN A 750 4.13 16.94 49.07
CA GLN A 750 4.86 15.68 49.12
C GLN A 750 5.94 15.73 48.02
N GLU A 751 7.21 15.63 48.41
CA GLU A 751 8.32 15.46 47.50
C GLU A 751 8.09 14.18 46.68
N LYS A 752 8.24 14.26 45.37
CA LYS A 752 8.18 13.09 44.49
C LYS A 752 9.32 12.14 44.85
N PRO A 753 9.09 10.82 44.90
CA PRO A 753 10.17 9.85 45.12
C PRO A 753 11.22 9.94 44.03
N GLU A 754 12.50 9.87 44.40
CA GLU A 754 13.62 9.77 43.44
C GLU A 754 13.55 8.43 42.66
N GLU A 755 13.66 8.49 41.35
CA GLU A 755 13.62 7.31 40.48
C GLU A 755 15.03 6.80 40.21
N TYR A 756 15.25 5.50 40.41
CA TYR A 756 16.51 4.80 40.17
C TYR A 756 16.29 3.76 39.04
N LEU A 757 17.21 3.72 38.09
CA LEU A 757 17.29 2.68 37.07
C LEU A 757 18.62 1.94 37.15
N LEU A 758 18.55 0.66 37.52
CA LEU A 758 19.69 -0.24 37.55
C LEU A 758 19.72 -1.06 36.26
N VAL A 759 20.85 -1.12 35.59
CA VAL A 759 21.00 -1.78 34.29
C VAL A 759 22.12 -2.79 34.33
N ASP A 760 21.85 -4.05 34.01
CA ASP A 760 22.86 -5.06 33.78
C ASP A 760 23.49 -4.86 32.39
N GLY A 761 24.73 -4.34 32.36
CA GLY A 761 25.38 -3.92 31.14
C GLY A 761 25.63 -5.04 30.13
N TYR A 762 26.12 -6.19 30.60
CA TYR A 762 26.39 -7.32 29.68
C TYR A 762 25.11 -8.00 29.20
N ASN A 763 24.12 -8.12 30.08
CA ASN A 763 22.82 -8.66 29.69
C ASN A 763 22.19 -7.83 28.58
N ILE A 764 22.28 -6.48 28.67
CA ILE A 764 21.78 -5.57 27.63
C ILE A 764 22.65 -5.66 26.36
N ILE A 765 23.98 -5.64 26.45
CA ILE A 765 24.89 -5.75 25.29
C ILE A 765 24.57 -7.02 24.47
N PHE A 766 24.38 -8.15 25.15
CA PHE A 766 24.11 -9.41 24.48
C PHE A 766 22.65 -9.58 24.03
N ALA A 767 21.71 -8.84 24.61
CA ALA A 767 20.31 -8.84 24.21
C ALA A 767 20.02 -7.93 23.02
N TRP A 768 20.76 -6.82 22.87
CA TRP A 768 20.56 -5.88 21.76
C TRP A 768 21.41 -6.29 20.54
N PRO A 769 20.79 -6.55 19.38
CA PRO A 769 21.52 -7.05 18.20
C PRO A 769 22.71 -6.19 17.79
N GLU A 770 22.56 -4.87 17.79
CA GLU A 770 23.61 -3.93 17.36
C GLU A 770 24.81 -3.95 18.30
N LEU A 771 24.58 -4.01 19.60
CA LEU A 771 25.65 -4.07 20.61
C LEU A 771 26.30 -5.44 20.62
N ARG A 772 25.54 -6.51 20.42
CA ARG A 772 26.05 -7.89 20.34
C ARG A 772 26.98 -8.08 19.15
N GLU A 773 26.65 -7.52 17.98
CA GLU A 773 27.54 -7.58 16.82
C GLU A 773 28.82 -6.75 17.05
N LEU A 774 28.68 -5.58 17.65
CA LEU A 774 29.83 -4.75 18.02
C LEU A 774 30.72 -5.44 19.05
N ALA A 775 30.14 -6.13 20.03
CA ALA A 775 30.86 -6.89 21.05
C ALA A 775 31.67 -8.08 20.49
N LYS A 776 31.25 -8.67 19.36
CA LYS A 776 32.06 -9.69 18.65
C LYS A 776 33.35 -9.13 18.06
N ILE A 777 33.38 -7.86 17.71
CA ILE A 777 34.53 -7.17 17.13
C ILE A 777 35.38 -6.58 18.25
N ASN A 778 34.79 -5.82 19.15
CA ASN A 778 35.45 -5.18 20.29
C ASN A 778 34.43 -4.94 21.42
N LEU A 779 34.64 -5.60 22.56
CA LEU A 779 33.76 -5.53 23.71
C LEU A 779 33.76 -4.14 24.37
N ASP A 780 34.92 -3.45 24.36
CA ASP A 780 35.04 -2.11 24.96
C ASP A 780 34.25 -1.08 24.13
N SER A 781 34.30 -1.19 22.80
CA SER A 781 33.48 -0.35 21.93
C SER A 781 31.98 -0.57 22.15
N ALA A 782 31.54 -1.80 22.46
CA ALA A 782 30.14 -2.07 22.79
C ALA A 782 29.74 -1.49 24.15
N ARG A 783 30.67 -1.51 25.14
CA ARG A 783 30.43 -0.84 26.43
C ARG A 783 30.32 0.67 26.29
N ASP A 784 31.24 1.30 25.54
CA ASP A 784 31.23 2.74 25.30
C ASP A 784 29.95 3.17 24.63
N LYS A 785 29.51 2.42 23.60
CA LYS A 785 28.26 2.69 22.90
C LYS A 785 27.02 2.55 23.80
N LEU A 786 26.99 1.53 24.68
CA LEU A 786 25.89 1.38 25.63
C LEU A 786 25.89 2.53 26.65
N MET A 787 27.07 2.93 27.16
CA MET A 787 27.20 4.07 28.07
C MET A 787 26.68 5.36 27.43
N ASP A 788 27.01 5.65 26.17
CA ASP A 788 26.52 6.83 25.45
C ASP A 788 25.00 6.80 25.28
N ILE A 789 24.43 5.66 24.88
CA ILE A 789 22.98 5.48 24.73
C ILE A 789 22.26 5.74 26.06
N LEU A 790 22.77 5.17 27.17
CA LEU A 790 22.14 5.32 28.48
C LEU A 790 22.32 6.71 29.08
N CYS A 791 23.42 7.42 28.77
CA CYS A 791 23.59 8.84 29.12
C CYS A 791 22.50 9.71 28.49
N ASN A 792 22.21 9.49 27.19
CA ASN A 792 21.16 10.21 26.50
C ASN A 792 19.79 9.91 27.11
N TYR A 793 19.53 8.64 27.40
CA TYR A 793 18.28 8.21 28.03
C TYR A 793 18.08 8.80 29.42
N GLN A 794 19.13 8.82 30.26
CA GLN A 794 19.10 9.40 31.60
C GLN A 794 18.80 10.91 31.54
N GLY A 795 19.43 11.62 30.57
CA GLY A 795 19.17 13.07 30.40
C GLY A 795 17.71 13.39 30.12
N TYR A 796 17.02 12.48 29.41
CA TYR A 796 15.60 12.62 29.13
C TYR A 796 14.70 12.25 30.32
N GLN A 797 14.95 11.10 30.96
CA GLN A 797 14.12 10.60 32.07
C GLN A 797 14.33 11.36 33.39
N GLY A 798 15.51 11.96 33.57
CA GLY A 798 15.86 12.61 34.82
C GLY A 798 15.99 11.67 36.03
N CYS A 799 16.09 10.34 35.79
CA CYS A 799 16.28 9.32 36.83
C CYS A 799 17.75 9.19 37.23
N ARG A 800 18.08 8.58 38.38
CA ARG A 800 19.45 8.13 38.67
C ARG A 800 19.71 6.78 38.01
N LEU A 801 20.63 6.74 37.02
CA LEU A 801 20.96 5.56 36.28
C LEU A 801 22.31 4.98 36.74
N ILE A 802 22.29 3.69 37.11
CA ILE A 802 23.47 2.93 37.54
C ILE A 802 23.63 1.74 36.55
N LEU A 803 24.70 1.78 35.77
CA LEU A 803 25.05 0.72 34.83
C LEU A 803 26.08 -0.19 35.48
N VAL A 804 25.80 -1.49 35.55
CA VAL A 804 26.65 -2.48 36.26
C VAL A 804 27.28 -3.42 35.24
N TYR A 805 28.61 -3.61 35.35
CA TYR A 805 29.36 -4.56 34.55
C TYR A 805 30.06 -5.59 35.45
N ASP A 806 29.97 -6.86 35.07
CA ASP A 806 30.73 -7.91 35.68
C ASP A 806 32.22 -7.76 35.40
N ALA A 807 33.01 -7.70 36.48
CA ALA A 807 34.47 -7.67 36.43
C ALA A 807 35.11 -8.85 37.18
N TYR A 808 34.37 -9.93 37.44
CA TYR A 808 34.79 -11.07 38.25
C TYR A 808 35.99 -11.84 37.71
N LYS A 809 36.31 -11.68 36.39
CA LYS A 809 37.48 -12.34 35.76
C LYS A 809 38.80 -11.57 35.85
N VAL A 810 38.78 -10.36 36.37
CA VAL A 810 39.99 -9.54 36.53
C VAL A 810 40.55 -9.78 37.92
N LYS A 811 41.67 -10.53 38.02
CA LYS A 811 42.37 -10.81 39.30
C LYS A 811 42.75 -9.50 40.01
N ASP A 812 42.52 -9.46 41.31
CA ASP A 812 42.82 -8.32 42.20
C ASP A 812 42.03 -7.04 41.91
N ASN A 813 40.83 -7.14 41.30
CA ASN A 813 39.96 -5.96 41.08
C ASN A 813 39.18 -5.63 42.35
N PRO A 814 39.44 -4.49 43.03
CA PRO A 814 38.71 -4.08 44.24
C PRO A 814 37.28 -3.61 43.97
N GLY A 815 36.84 -3.68 42.71
CA GLY A 815 35.63 -3.00 42.21
C GLY A 815 35.88 -1.51 41.99
N SER A 816 35.30 -0.95 40.98
CA SER A 816 35.42 0.50 40.73
C SER A 816 34.08 1.07 40.37
N THR A 817 33.81 2.26 40.85
CA THR A 817 32.64 3.07 40.44
C THR A 817 33.18 4.31 39.78
N MET A 818 32.78 4.55 38.56
CA MET A 818 33.12 5.77 37.86
C MET A 818 31.86 6.53 37.42
N LYS A 819 31.98 7.84 37.40
CA LYS A 819 30.90 8.68 36.86
C LYS A 819 31.22 8.90 35.36
N TYR A 820 30.33 8.42 34.49
CA TYR A 820 30.40 8.64 33.06
C TYR A 820 29.33 9.65 32.67
N HIS A 821 29.71 10.88 32.42
CA HIS A 821 28.82 12.04 32.20
C HIS A 821 27.74 12.17 33.30
N ASN A 822 26.51 11.76 33.01
CA ASN A 822 25.33 11.87 33.90
C ASN A 822 24.90 10.51 34.49
N ILE A 823 25.58 9.40 34.18
CA ILE A 823 25.32 8.06 34.74
C ILE A 823 26.45 7.59 35.65
N GLU A 824 26.15 6.65 36.56
CA GLU A 824 27.11 5.93 37.37
C GLU A 824 27.39 4.57 36.75
N VAL A 825 28.66 4.26 36.48
CA VAL A 825 29.11 2.96 35.95
C VAL A 825 29.86 2.22 37.02
N VAL A 826 29.43 1.00 37.33
CA VAL A 826 29.99 0.15 38.37
C VAL A 826 30.61 -1.09 37.74
N TYR A 827 31.86 -1.34 38.01
CA TYR A 827 32.51 -2.62 37.75
C TYR A 827 32.57 -3.41 39.07
N THR A 828 31.97 -4.59 39.07
CA THR A 828 31.86 -5.41 40.30
C THR A 828 33.24 -5.88 40.82
N LYS A 829 33.29 -6.26 42.09
CA LYS A 829 34.50 -6.78 42.72
C LYS A 829 34.80 -8.21 42.21
N GLU A 830 36.02 -8.68 42.43
CA GLU A 830 36.36 -10.10 42.28
C GLU A 830 35.38 -10.93 43.12
N ALA A 831 34.79 -11.94 42.52
CA ALA A 831 33.74 -12.81 43.09
C ALA A 831 32.34 -12.22 43.34
N GLU A 832 32.04 -10.99 42.91
CA GLU A 832 30.70 -10.39 42.92
C GLU A 832 30.16 -10.28 41.48
N THR A 833 29.00 -10.87 41.21
CA THR A 833 28.32 -10.73 39.88
C THR A 833 27.50 -9.44 39.79
N ALA A 834 27.17 -9.00 38.57
CA ALA A 834 26.28 -7.87 38.36
C ALA A 834 24.93 -8.09 39.04
N ASP A 835 24.38 -9.31 38.95
CA ASP A 835 23.14 -9.72 39.59
C ASP A 835 23.18 -9.53 41.10
N GLN A 836 24.23 -9.97 41.76
CA GLN A 836 24.43 -9.81 43.21
C GLN A 836 24.51 -8.34 43.63
N TYR A 837 25.19 -7.52 42.85
CA TYR A 837 25.26 -6.08 43.07
C TYR A 837 23.89 -5.40 42.93
N ILE A 838 23.18 -5.75 41.85
CA ILE A 838 21.83 -5.21 41.58
C ILE A 838 20.83 -5.65 42.65
N GLU A 839 20.84 -6.91 43.06
CA GLU A 839 20.01 -7.43 44.16
C GLU A 839 20.25 -6.69 45.48
N ARG A 840 21.51 -6.58 45.88
CA ARG A 840 21.87 -5.84 47.09
C ARG A 840 21.45 -4.37 47.06
N THR A 841 21.67 -3.70 45.94
CA THR A 841 21.33 -2.29 45.78
C THR A 841 19.81 -2.09 45.76
N THR A 842 19.09 -3.00 45.08
CA THR A 842 17.62 -3.01 45.06
C THR A 842 17.04 -3.20 46.46
N HIS A 843 17.58 -4.11 47.24
CA HIS A 843 17.18 -4.34 48.62
C HIS A 843 17.44 -3.10 49.53
N GLN A 844 18.58 -2.44 49.37
CA GLN A 844 18.92 -1.23 50.12
C GLN A 844 18.01 -0.04 49.81
N LEU A 845 17.69 0.17 48.54
CA LEU A 845 16.82 1.26 48.09
C LEU A 845 15.34 0.93 48.33
N GLY A 846 14.93 -0.33 48.14
CA GLY A 846 13.56 -0.82 48.36
C GLY A 846 13.12 -0.78 49.83
N ALA A 847 14.06 -0.72 50.78
CA ALA A 847 13.75 -0.53 52.21
C ALA A 847 13.07 0.82 52.52
N LYS A 848 13.05 1.79 51.60
CA LYS A 848 12.44 3.10 51.70
C LYS A 848 11.56 3.45 50.51
N PRO A 849 10.44 2.75 50.29
CA PRO A 849 9.63 2.90 49.08
C PRO A 849 8.92 4.25 48.95
N GLN A 850 8.81 4.98 50.03
CA GLN A 850 8.25 6.36 50.01
C GLN A 850 9.25 7.40 49.46
N LYS A 851 10.54 7.07 49.44
CA LYS A 851 11.62 7.97 49.03
C LYS A 851 12.25 7.59 47.71
N TYR A 852 12.26 6.30 47.37
CA TYR A 852 12.92 5.76 46.18
C TYR A 852 12.01 4.82 45.40
N ARG A 853 11.97 4.99 44.09
CA ARG A 853 11.34 4.05 43.13
C ARG A 853 12.45 3.41 42.32
N VAL A 854 12.59 2.10 42.43
CA VAL A 854 13.67 1.36 41.76
C VAL A 854 13.10 0.57 40.58
N THR A 855 13.73 0.73 39.40
CA THR A 855 13.49 -0.08 38.21
C THR A 855 14.76 -0.82 37.84
N VAL A 856 14.68 -2.10 37.52
CA VAL A 856 15.82 -2.92 37.11
C VAL A 856 15.61 -3.44 35.71
N ALA A 857 16.60 -3.20 34.84
CA ALA A 857 16.60 -3.63 33.44
C ALA A 857 17.57 -4.81 33.23
N THR A 858 17.01 -6.01 33.07
CA THR A 858 17.70 -7.26 32.76
C THR A 858 16.79 -8.21 31.96
N SER A 859 17.39 -9.15 31.22
CA SER A 859 16.66 -10.24 30.55
C SER A 859 16.80 -11.59 31.24
N ASP A 860 17.57 -11.69 32.33
CA ASP A 860 17.67 -12.91 33.10
C ASP A 860 16.38 -13.23 33.86
N ALA A 861 15.83 -14.43 33.63
CA ALA A 861 14.52 -14.82 34.19
C ALA A 861 14.59 -15.12 35.69
N LEU A 862 15.76 -15.55 36.20
CA LEU A 862 15.97 -15.82 37.64
C LEU A 862 16.11 -14.53 38.42
N GLU A 863 16.92 -13.58 37.94
CA GLU A 863 17.09 -12.26 38.49
C GLU A 863 15.76 -11.47 38.53
N GLN A 864 14.96 -11.58 37.50
CA GLN A 864 13.63 -10.99 37.41
C GLN A 864 12.67 -11.46 38.50
N MET A 865 12.73 -12.69 38.99
CA MET A 865 11.90 -13.18 40.10
C MET A 865 12.36 -12.65 41.47
N ILE A 866 13.66 -12.50 41.69
CA ILE A 866 14.23 -12.00 42.92
C ILE A 866 13.91 -10.51 43.10
N ILE A 867 14.00 -9.73 42.06
CA ILE A 867 13.70 -8.30 41.98
C ILE A 867 12.25 -8.04 42.40
N TRP A 868 11.31 -8.87 41.93
CA TRP A 868 9.87 -8.74 42.23
C TRP A 868 9.59 -8.95 43.73
N GLY A 869 10.31 -9.86 44.38
CA GLY A 869 10.23 -10.09 45.80
C GLY A 869 10.67 -8.89 46.66
N ASN A 870 11.51 -8.01 46.12
CA ASN A 870 12.08 -6.83 46.79
C ASN A 870 11.31 -5.50 46.49
N GLY A 871 10.17 -5.55 45.81
CA GLY A 871 9.31 -4.40 45.55
C GLY A 871 9.80 -3.42 44.50
N ALA A 872 10.78 -3.81 43.64
CA ALA A 872 11.24 -3.02 42.51
C ALA A 872 10.44 -3.32 41.23
N THR A 873 10.40 -2.36 40.33
CA THR A 873 9.77 -2.50 39.04
C THR A 873 10.74 -3.19 38.07
N ARG A 874 10.22 -4.15 37.32
CA ARG A 874 10.99 -4.92 36.33
C ARG A 874 10.88 -4.29 34.94
N MET A 875 12.00 -4.25 34.20
CA MET A 875 12.09 -3.89 32.79
C MET A 875 12.92 -4.95 32.06
N SER A 876 12.40 -5.48 30.94
CA SER A 876 13.20 -6.39 30.10
C SER A 876 14.22 -5.61 29.28
N ALA A 877 15.30 -6.29 28.77
CA ALA A 877 16.26 -5.63 27.89
C ALA A 877 15.59 -5.06 26.63
N LEU A 878 14.57 -5.72 26.07
CA LEU A 878 13.77 -5.19 24.97
C LEU A 878 12.88 -4.05 25.41
N GLY A 879 12.35 -4.09 26.65
CA GLY A 879 11.60 -2.99 27.24
C GLY A 879 12.46 -1.73 27.45
N LEU A 880 13.71 -1.91 27.89
CA LEU A 880 14.66 -0.81 27.99
C LEU A 880 15.02 -0.26 26.60
N LYS A 881 15.20 -1.12 25.62
CA LYS A 881 15.44 -0.67 24.24
C LYS A 881 14.29 0.20 23.72
N ALA A 882 13.07 -0.28 23.87
CA ALA A 882 11.88 0.47 23.46
C ALA A 882 11.75 1.81 24.21
N ALA A 883 12.07 1.84 25.52
CA ALA A 883 12.05 3.06 26.32
C ALA A 883 13.14 4.07 25.90
N VAL A 884 14.34 3.57 25.56
CA VAL A 884 15.45 4.37 25.02
C VAL A 884 15.08 4.95 23.65
N GLU A 885 14.52 4.14 22.77
CA GLU A 885 14.08 4.56 21.46
C GLU A 885 12.92 5.56 21.54
N ALA A 886 11.96 5.34 22.42
CA ALA A 886 10.88 6.29 22.69
C ALA A 886 11.41 7.62 23.24
N ALA A 887 12.34 7.57 24.20
CA ALA A 887 13.01 8.76 24.73
C ALA A 887 13.82 9.48 23.64
N GLY A 888 14.50 8.73 22.76
CA GLY A 888 15.17 9.28 21.59
C GLY A 888 14.18 9.97 20.65
N ALA A 889 13.06 9.34 20.37
CA ALA A 889 11.99 9.91 19.55
C ALA A 889 11.34 11.14 20.20
N GLU A 890 11.26 11.21 21.53
CA GLU A 890 10.76 12.38 22.29
C GLU A 890 11.82 13.47 22.49
N TYR A 891 13.09 13.13 22.57
CA TYR A 891 14.19 14.09 22.67
C TYR A 891 14.40 14.88 21.36
N PHE A 892 14.00 14.31 20.26
CA PHE A 892 14.03 14.93 18.92
C PHE A 892 12.67 15.51 18.50
N LYS A 893 11.74 15.66 19.45
CA LYS A 893 10.48 16.38 19.29
C LYS A 893 10.62 17.86 19.56
#